data_3d81be2db83477040040504b1bffc1e4
#
_entry.id   3d81be2db83477040040504b1bffc1e4
#
_cell.length_a   1.000
_cell.length_b   1.000
_cell.length_c   1.000
_cell.angle_alpha   90.00
_cell.angle_beta   90.00
_cell.angle_gamma   90.00
#
_symmetry.space_group_name_H-M   'P 1'
#
loop_
_entity.id
_entity.type
_entity.pdbx_description
1 polymer ?
#
loop_
_entity_poly.entity_id
_entity_poly.type
_entity_poly.pdbx_seq_one_letter_code
_entity_poly.pdbx_strand_id
1 'polypeptide(L)'
;MKPFYRNPFKRLWKSVLYAIHRGVLIALPVFAAAQEWTRVASVDDVAGPRPSAAAAQEGTDLDLDEVIVTAVPGAPSSKLNSSLSVSTLTSAEIQQSDPSSAADIVRNIPGFRSQASGGEGNANISVRGLPMHGGSKYVLLEEDGLPVLQFGDIDFATADQWLRSDYNVDHIEAVRGGSSSTATSDAPGGVINFISKDGSREGGNVGITSGLDYNELRYDFDYGAPLSDTTRFHVGGFYHSGQGPRSTDYRSVNGGQIKGNITHDIDGGFVRLSFKWLDDRSPVYLPVPIMLNGRSVGNFPGFSANSGVLQTPDLLLDTAINAQGERVITDIADGYHSTQTSFGGEFVKAIAGGWEIEDKFRRASIGGDFVGPYPQNVGAAAALAATLGYPDGNMTYATGANAGQPFTGYAAEVALFNVTLPDMDNFINDLKIAKDLGEWAGGAASVYLGLYYSTQNIVEDWHWNTYLEQVQGRNAALLNLTSAAGQWVTANGLFAYGDGAFGNCCVRYYDVHYETKAPYLDVGWRTARWSFDGSMRYDIASASGSYGSATGTTVMNVGNTPTLTVPDLSVPIVNTYFPVNYSKDYLSYSIGVNYAIEADLAVFARTSDGARFNAERLLFGNGIVQSGPGIGSTSQNDAVNHVRQTEAGVKYAGDGLSVFATAFYVRTQETNSDFTNLAEPYINDIFHAYGLEIEAAARFHDFSIHGGVTYTDSTVASALDNPRSVGKQPGNLARWIYQVTPSYSHGPLAVGFNLIGQSDSYVDNLDTTIEPGFVEVNLFVQYDFRCGIQLSIRGNNLFNAIGLTEVESTNVGRSINGRTFEGTVKYSF
;
A
#
# COMPACT_ATOMS: atom_id res chain seq x y z
N MET A 1 30.42 28.76 -12.62
CA MET A 1 29.11 29.00 -12.03
C MET A 1 28.13 29.37 -13.12
N LYS A 2 27.33 28.41 -13.57
CA LYS A 2 26.11 28.61 -14.36
C LYS A 2 25.10 27.59 -13.83
N PRO A 3 23.87 27.98 -13.48
CA PRO A 3 22.86 27.04 -12.99
C PRO A 3 22.32 26.22 -14.15
N PHE A 4 22.38 24.91 -14.03
CA PHE A 4 21.70 23.98 -14.94
C PHE A 4 20.19 23.93 -14.57
N TYR A 5 19.39 24.78 -15.15
CA TYR A 5 17.97 24.59 -15.26
C TYR A 5 17.71 23.50 -16.32
N ARG A 6 17.54 22.25 -15.90
CA ARG A 6 17.02 21.20 -16.80
C ARG A 6 15.48 21.37 -16.86
N ASN A 7 15.02 21.77 -18.04
CA ASN A 7 13.60 21.99 -18.33
C ASN A 7 12.86 20.62 -18.33
N PRO A 8 11.95 20.34 -17.39
CA PRO A 8 11.25 19.06 -17.26
C PRO A 8 10.38 18.75 -18.50
N PHE A 9 9.85 19.76 -19.17
CA PHE A 9 9.06 19.60 -20.40
C PHE A 9 9.79 18.91 -21.56
N LYS A 10 11.11 19.04 -21.67
CA LYS A 10 11.87 18.36 -22.73
C LYS A 10 12.07 16.86 -22.47
N ARG A 11 12.02 16.41 -21.23
CA ARG A 11 12.05 14.97 -20.89
C ARG A 11 10.69 14.34 -21.13
N LEU A 12 9.62 15.01 -20.73
CA LEU A 12 8.25 14.56 -20.93
C LEU A 12 7.96 14.25 -22.41
N TRP A 13 8.30 15.15 -23.33
CA TRP A 13 8.11 14.94 -24.76
C TRP A 13 8.94 13.77 -25.34
N LYS A 14 10.14 13.55 -24.84
CA LYS A 14 10.97 12.41 -25.30
C LYS A 14 10.41 11.08 -24.78
N SER A 15 9.93 11.02 -23.58
CA SER A 15 9.33 9.80 -22.99
C SER A 15 8.00 9.46 -23.66
N VAL A 16 7.16 10.45 -23.90
CA VAL A 16 5.88 10.28 -24.63
C VAL A 16 6.12 9.81 -26.07
N LEU A 17 7.07 10.39 -26.79
CA LEU A 17 7.42 9.96 -28.15
C LEU A 17 8.05 8.57 -28.20
N TYR A 18 8.82 8.19 -27.18
CA TYR A 18 9.45 6.87 -27.11
C TYR A 18 8.43 5.77 -26.77
N ALA A 19 7.46 6.08 -25.90
CA ALA A 19 6.37 5.17 -25.55
C ALA A 19 5.41 4.95 -26.73
N ILE A 20 5.06 6.01 -27.46
CA ILE A 20 4.22 5.92 -28.67
C ILE A 20 4.91 5.07 -29.76
N HIS A 21 6.23 5.17 -29.91
CA HIS A 21 6.97 4.42 -30.94
C HIS A 21 7.08 2.91 -30.65
N ARG A 22 7.03 2.47 -29.40
CA ARG A 22 7.05 1.06 -29.02
C ARG A 22 5.67 0.44 -28.80
N GLY A 23 4.68 1.23 -28.34
CA GLY A 23 3.32 0.76 -28.11
C GLY A 23 2.53 0.50 -29.40
N VAL A 24 2.79 1.28 -30.46
CA VAL A 24 2.09 1.14 -31.76
C VAL A 24 2.51 -0.11 -32.54
N LEU A 25 3.69 -0.68 -32.27
CA LEU A 25 4.19 -1.85 -33.00
C LEU A 25 3.62 -3.20 -32.51
N ILE A 26 2.94 -3.25 -31.37
CA ILE A 26 2.35 -4.49 -30.82
C ILE A 26 0.85 -4.58 -31.10
N ALA A 27 0.17 -3.44 -31.35
CA ALA A 27 -1.28 -3.41 -31.66
C ALA A 27 -1.63 -3.61 -33.14
N LEU A 28 -0.68 -3.63 -34.05
CA LEU A 28 -0.92 -3.72 -35.50
C LEU A 28 -1.31 -5.09 -36.07
N PRO A 29 -1.08 -6.26 -35.46
CA PRO A 29 -1.54 -7.52 -36.04
C PRO A 29 -3.06 -7.79 -35.89
N VAL A 30 -3.74 -7.12 -34.95
CA VAL A 30 -5.17 -7.36 -34.71
C VAL A 30 -6.08 -6.57 -35.68
N PHE A 31 -5.61 -5.44 -36.23
CA PHE A 31 -6.38 -4.60 -37.15
C PHE A 31 -6.44 -5.09 -38.61
N ALA A 32 -5.56 -6.00 -39.01
CA ALA A 32 -5.49 -6.47 -40.40
C ALA A 32 -6.49 -7.60 -40.74
N ALA A 33 -7.16 -8.20 -39.75
CA ALA A 33 -8.09 -9.31 -39.94
C ALA A 33 -9.58 -8.90 -39.99
N ALA A 34 -9.89 -7.61 -39.77
CA ALA A 34 -11.29 -7.13 -39.60
C ALA A 34 -11.94 -6.54 -40.86
N GLN A 35 -11.30 -6.63 -42.06
CA GLN A 35 -11.82 -5.95 -43.26
C GLN A 35 -12.64 -6.76 -44.22
N GLU A 36 -12.94 -8.02 -43.97
CA GLU A 36 -13.84 -8.80 -44.88
C GLU A 36 -14.95 -9.54 -44.12
N TRP A 37 -15.97 -8.89 -43.71
CA TRP A 37 -17.33 -9.48 -43.49
C TRP A 37 -18.34 -8.37 -43.25
N THR A 38 -18.86 -7.78 -44.30
CA THR A 38 -20.07 -6.96 -44.30
C THR A 38 -21.21 -7.70 -44.90
N ARG A 39 -22.32 -7.67 -44.17
CA ARG A 39 -23.72 -8.00 -44.49
C ARG A 39 -24.22 -9.35 -44.01
N VAL A 40 -24.98 -9.32 -42.91
CA VAL A 40 -26.35 -9.94 -42.86
C VAL A 40 -27.14 -9.31 -41.68
N ALA A 41 -28.33 -8.79 -42.06
CA ALA A 41 -29.59 -8.64 -41.33
C ALA A 41 -29.65 -8.08 -39.89
N SER A 42 -30.32 -6.95 -39.77
CA SER A 42 -30.99 -6.39 -38.59
C SER A 42 -31.92 -7.41 -37.91
N VAL A 43 -31.70 -7.64 -36.63
CA VAL A 43 -32.75 -8.13 -35.73
C VAL A 43 -32.83 -7.10 -34.61
N ASP A 44 -33.92 -6.31 -34.66
CA ASP A 44 -34.40 -5.50 -33.58
C ASP A 44 -34.94 -6.41 -32.45
N ASP A 45 -34.81 -5.87 -31.22
CA ASP A 45 -35.41 -6.37 -29.98
C ASP A 45 -34.84 -7.68 -29.42
N VAL A 46 -33.86 -7.57 -28.53
CA VAL A 46 -33.80 -7.96 -27.09
C VAL A 46 -32.48 -7.50 -26.50
N ALA A 47 -32.34 -6.22 -26.24
CA ALA A 47 -31.40 -5.72 -25.27
C ALA A 47 -32.22 -4.96 -24.21
N GLY A 48 -32.47 -5.61 -23.08
CA GLY A 48 -32.85 -4.89 -21.88
C GLY A 48 -31.75 -3.85 -21.59
N PRO A 49 -32.12 -2.65 -21.13
CA PRO A 49 -31.12 -1.64 -20.80
C PRO A 49 -30.13 -2.25 -19.79
N ARG A 50 -28.85 -2.30 -20.16
CA ARG A 50 -27.78 -2.42 -19.15
C ARG A 50 -28.06 -1.33 -18.11
N PRO A 51 -27.98 -1.59 -16.80
CA PRO A 51 -27.98 -0.50 -15.86
C PRO A 51 -26.78 0.38 -16.25
N SER A 52 -27.05 1.53 -16.86
CA SER A 52 -26.13 2.64 -16.83
C SER A 52 -25.77 2.78 -15.37
N ALA A 53 -24.50 3.05 -15.05
CA ALA A 53 -24.11 3.40 -13.70
C ALA A 53 -25.12 4.45 -13.23
N ALA A 54 -26.15 3.98 -12.52
CA ALA A 54 -27.24 4.83 -12.07
C ALA A 54 -26.62 5.90 -11.25
N ALA A 55 -27.01 7.12 -11.50
CA ALA A 55 -26.60 8.27 -10.74
C ALA A 55 -26.57 7.87 -9.27
N ALA A 56 -25.37 7.67 -8.70
CA ALA A 56 -25.25 7.57 -7.27
C ALA A 56 -25.79 8.89 -6.74
N GLN A 57 -26.99 8.85 -6.19
CA GLN A 57 -27.45 9.93 -5.34
C GLN A 57 -26.41 10.03 -4.24
N GLU A 58 -25.97 11.25 -3.95
CA GLU A 58 -25.14 11.58 -2.79
C GLU A 58 -25.82 11.02 -1.52
N GLY A 59 -25.51 9.80 -1.19
CA GLY A 59 -26.06 9.06 -0.05
C GLY A 59 -24.90 8.49 0.77
N THR A 60 -24.77 8.95 1.99
CA THR A 60 -23.86 8.45 3.02
C THR A 60 -24.38 7.14 3.64
N ASP A 61 -24.99 6.26 2.88
CA ASP A 61 -25.56 5.00 3.38
C ASP A 61 -24.81 3.81 2.78
N LEU A 62 -24.61 2.76 3.56
CA LEU A 62 -24.14 1.46 3.07
C LEU A 62 -25.13 0.95 2.01
N ASP A 63 -24.80 1.12 0.74
CA ASP A 63 -25.67 0.74 -0.37
C ASP A 63 -25.42 -0.73 -0.74
N LEU A 64 -26.30 -1.61 -0.29
CA LEU A 64 -26.23 -3.04 -0.62
C LEU A 64 -26.80 -3.37 -2.01
N ASP A 65 -27.49 -2.45 -2.67
CA ASP A 65 -27.93 -2.58 -4.05
C ASP A 65 -26.87 -2.12 -5.06
N GLU A 66 -25.78 -1.49 -4.59
CA GLU A 66 -24.64 -1.12 -5.41
C GLU A 66 -24.03 -2.35 -6.13
N VAL A 67 -23.82 -2.20 -7.43
CA VAL A 67 -23.18 -3.23 -8.25
C VAL A 67 -21.69 -3.18 -8.07
N ILE A 68 -21.09 -4.29 -7.65
CA ILE A 68 -19.66 -4.46 -7.47
C ILE A 68 -19.03 -5.06 -8.72
N VAL A 69 -17.79 -4.65 -8.99
CA VAL A 69 -17.01 -5.12 -10.15
C VAL A 69 -15.71 -5.83 -9.76
N THR A 70 -15.17 -5.52 -8.58
CA THR A 70 -13.89 -6.06 -8.11
C THR A 70 -14.04 -7.52 -7.65
N ALA A 71 -13.20 -8.38 -8.17
CA ALA A 71 -13.09 -9.80 -7.79
C ALA A 71 -14.42 -10.58 -7.80
N VAL A 72 -15.37 -10.21 -8.66
CA VAL A 72 -16.67 -10.87 -8.80
C VAL A 72 -16.56 -12.06 -9.77
N PRO A 73 -16.72 -13.31 -9.31
CA PRO A 73 -16.82 -14.44 -10.22
C PRO A 73 -18.15 -14.41 -10.99
N GLY A 74 -18.08 -14.58 -12.30
CA GLY A 74 -19.28 -14.54 -13.15
C GLY A 74 -19.75 -13.11 -13.46
N ALA A 75 -21.05 -12.92 -13.64
CA ALA A 75 -21.62 -11.62 -13.98
C ALA A 75 -21.65 -10.66 -12.79
N PRO A 76 -21.42 -9.36 -12.98
CA PRO A 76 -21.55 -8.34 -11.94
C PRO A 76 -22.86 -8.47 -11.16
N SER A 77 -22.82 -8.24 -9.86
CA SER A 77 -23.99 -8.37 -8.97
C SER A 77 -23.97 -7.32 -7.87
N SER A 78 -25.11 -7.01 -7.29
CA SER A 78 -25.17 -6.13 -6.13
C SER A 78 -24.53 -6.81 -4.90
N LYS A 79 -24.09 -5.99 -3.95
CA LYS A 79 -23.56 -6.47 -2.67
C LYS A 79 -24.52 -7.44 -2.00
N LEU A 80 -25.82 -7.11 -1.98
CA LEU A 80 -26.87 -7.94 -1.37
C LEU A 80 -26.97 -9.34 -2.03
N ASN A 81 -26.83 -9.41 -3.35
CA ASN A 81 -27.00 -10.63 -4.12
C ASN A 81 -25.70 -11.40 -4.39
N SER A 82 -24.58 -10.90 -3.92
CA SER A 82 -23.28 -11.58 -4.05
C SER A 82 -22.97 -12.45 -2.83
N SER A 83 -22.11 -13.44 -3.01
CA SER A 83 -21.56 -14.26 -1.93
C SER A 83 -20.23 -13.71 -1.39
N LEU A 84 -19.96 -12.40 -1.60
CA LEU A 84 -18.72 -11.74 -1.26
C LEU A 84 -18.84 -10.87 0.00
N SER A 85 -17.75 -10.80 0.77
CA SER A 85 -17.53 -9.79 1.80
C SER A 85 -16.83 -8.58 1.17
N VAL A 86 -17.60 -7.57 0.79
CA VAL A 86 -17.10 -6.37 0.11
C VAL A 86 -17.60 -5.10 0.78
N SER A 87 -16.67 -4.13 0.95
CA SER A 87 -16.97 -2.76 1.35
C SER A 87 -16.68 -1.81 0.20
N THR A 88 -17.42 -0.73 0.10
CA THR A 88 -17.10 0.41 -0.77
C THR A 88 -16.92 1.66 0.06
N LEU A 89 -16.02 2.52 -0.39
CA LEU A 89 -15.88 3.89 0.09
C LEU A 89 -16.14 4.83 -1.09
N THR A 90 -17.11 5.69 -0.95
CA THR A 90 -17.44 6.73 -1.93
C THR A 90 -16.39 7.85 -1.92
N SER A 91 -16.30 8.62 -3.01
CA SER A 91 -15.42 9.80 -3.04
C SER A 91 -15.76 10.83 -1.95
N ALA A 92 -17.02 10.91 -1.54
CA ALA A 92 -17.45 11.79 -0.45
C ALA A 92 -16.89 11.33 0.91
N GLU A 93 -16.97 10.04 1.23
CA GLU A 93 -16.41 9.46 2.46
C GLU A 93 -14.90 9.59 2.50
N ILE A 94 -14.21 9.36 1.36
CA ILE A 94 -12.78 9.56 1.23
C ILE A 94 -12.42 11.03 1.53
N GLN A 95 -13.13 11.98 0.93
CA GLN A 95 -12.91 13.40 1.18
C GLN A 95 -13.26 13.85 2.60
N GLN A 96 -14.23 13.20 3.27
CA GLN A 96 -14.56 13.49 4.67
C GLN A 96 -13.47 13.00 5.63
N SER A 97 -12.88 11.84 5.37
CA SER A 97 -11.79 11.30 6.18
C SER A 97 -10.45 11.98 5.91
N ASP A 98 -10.31 12.61 4.73
CA ASP A 98 -9.12 13.32 4.25
C ASP A 98 -7.81 12.58 4.53
N PRO A 99 -7.65 11.42 3.95
CA PRO A 99 -6.52 10.54 4.23
C PRO A 99 -5.24 11.13 3.64
N SER A 100 -4.17 11.12 4.42
CA SER A 100 -2.84 11.53 3.97
C SER A 100 -2.18 10.49 3.05
N SER A 101 -2.65 9.24 3.09
CA SER A 101 -2.04 8.12 2.35
C SER A 101 -3.08 7.06 1.98
N ALA A 102 -2.72 6.14 1.09
CA ALA A 102 -3.52 4.94 0.81
C ALA A 102 -3.76 4.12 2.09
N ALA A 103 -2.78 4.05 2.98
CA ALA A 103 -2.88 3.36 4.25
C ALA A 103 -3.92 3.98 5.20
N ASP A 104 -4.05 5.30 5.22
CA ASP A 104 -5.10 5.99 5.98
C ASP A 104 -6.50 5.70 5.43
N ILE A 105 -6.64 5.58 4.11
CA ILE A 105 -7.90 5.14 3.50
C ILE A 105 -8.27 3.74 3.99
N VAL A 106 -7.31 2.82 3.95
CA VAL A 106 -7.52 1.41 4.34
C VAL A 106 -7.96 1.28 5.80
N ARG A 107 -7.53 2.14 6.71
CA ARG A 107 -8.01 2.18 8.11
C ARG A 107 -9.50 2.44 8.24
N ASN A 108 -10.12 3.04 7.24
CA ASN A 108 -11.56 3.31 7.20
C ASN A 108 -12.37 2.18 6.56
N ILE A 109 -11.71 1.10 6.10
CA ILE A 109 -12.38 -0.07 5.50
C ILE A 109 -12.54 -1.15 6.56
N PRO A 110 -13.78 -1.59 6.88
CA PRO A 110 -14.02 -2.67 7.83
C PRO A 110 -13.24 -3.94 7.50
N GLY A 111 -12.68 -4.60 8.52
CA GLY A 111 -11.95 -5.85 8.38
C GLY A 111 -10.49 -5.73 7.97
N PHE A 112 -10.05 -4.59 7.45
CA PHE A 112 -8.65 -4.33 7.15
C PHE A 112 -7.94 -3.64 8.31
N ARG A 113 -6.71 -4.03 8.56
CA ARG A 113 -5.77 -3.32 9.44
C ARG A 113 -4.67 -2.72 8.59
N SER A 114 -4.33 -1.47 8.84
CA SER A 114 -3.25 -0.75 8.17
C SER A 114 -2.42 0.04 9.17
N GLN A 115 -1.10 0.02 8.99
CA GLN A 115 -0.15 0.79 9.78
C GLN A 115 0.11 2.17 9.16
N ALA A 116 -0.89 3.03 9.17
CA ALA A 116 -0.80 4.39 8.64
C ALA A 116 -0.03 5.31 9.61
N SER A 117 1.27 5.16 9.70
CA SER A 117 2.13 5.90 10.66
C SER A 117 3.45 6.35 10.03
N GLY A 118 3.81 5.81 8.88
CA GLY A 118 5.12 6.00 8.27
C GLY A 118 5.23 7.18 7.31
N GLY A 119 4.18 7.92 7.07
CA GLY A 119 4.06 8.88 5.97
C GLY A 119 3.23 8.30 4.83
N GLU A 120 3.56 8.63 3.58
CA GLU A 120 2.74 8.28 2.41
C GLU A 120 3.16 6.98 1.72
N GLY A 121 3.78 6.07 2.42
CA GLY A 121 4.20 4.77 1.88
C GLY A 121 4.72 3.82 2.95
N ASN A 122 5.11 2.63 2.52
CA ASN A 122 5.68 1.55 3.32
C ASN A 122 4.78 1.11 4.49
N ALA A 123 3.49 1.02 4.24
CA ALA A 123 2.52 0.57 5.22
C ALA A 123 2.34 -0.94 5.19
N ASN A 124 2.25 -1.56 6.36
CA ASN A 124 1.80 -2.93 6.48
C ASN A 124 0.26 -2.96 6.45
N ILE A 125 -0.31 -3.77 5.57
CA ILE A 125 -1.76 -3.92 5.38
C ILE A 125 -2.12 -5.39 5.51
N SER A 126 -3.08 -5.70 6.38
CA SER A 126 -3.55 -7.05 6.65
C SER A 126 -5.07 -7.12 6.77
N VAL A 127 -5.61 -8.32 6.67
CA VAL A 127 -7.04 -8.60 6.79
C VAL A 127 -7.25 -9.92 7.53
N ARG A 128 -8.29 -10.00 8.37
CA ARG A 128 -8.73 -11.26 9.01
C ARG A 128 -7.64 -12.00 9.78
N GLY A 129 -6.72 -11.28 10.41
CA GLY A 129 -5.65 -11.87 11.22
C GLY A 129 -4.57 -12.60 10.42
N LEU A 130 -4.46 -12.34 9.12
CA LEU A 130 -3.27 -12.70 8.35
C LEU A 130 -2.06 -11.93 8.88
N PRO A 131 -0.86 -12.52 8.83
CA PRO A 131 0.36 -11.85 9.30
C PRO A 131 0.58 -10.48 8.67
N MET A 132 1.13 -9.54 9.46
CA MET A 132 1.36 -8.15 9.05
C MET A 132 2.79 -7.83 8.64
N HIS A 133 3.68 -8.81 8.62
CA HIS A 133 5.07 -8.56 8.25
C HIS A 133 5.20 -8.33 6.76
N GLY A 134 5.76 -7.18 6.38
CA GLY A 134 6.15 -6.91 5.03
C GLY A 134 5.06 -6.40 4.09
N GLY A 135 4.65 -5.15 4.28
CA GLY A 135 3.79 -4.48 3.32
C GLY A 135 2.38 -5.07 3.21
N SER A 136 1.89 -5.19 1.99
CA SER A 136 0.56 -5.75 1.70
C SER A 136 0.68 -7.15 1.09
N LYS A 137 1.40 -8.06 1.75
CA LYS A 137 1.74 -9.39 1.21
C LYS A 137 0.55 -10.18 0.68
N TYR A 138 -0.56 -10.24 1.43
CA TYR A 138 -1.75 -11.02 1.08
C TYR A 138 -2.90 -10.19 0.52
N VAL A 139 -2.74 -8.87 0.53
CA VAL A 139 -3.74 -7.91 0.06
C VAL A 139 -3.18 -7.16 -1.13
N LEU A 140 -3.83 -7.25 -2.27
CA LEU A 140 -3.39 -6.57 -3.48
C LEU A 140 -4.04 -5.18 -3.59
N LEU A 141 -3.23 -4.17 -3.90
CA LEU A 141 -3.70 -2.82 -4.20
C LEU A 141 -3.82 -2.66 -5.72
N GLU A 142 -4.99 -2.27 -6.19
CA GLU A 142 -5.30 -2.10 -7.60
C GLU A 142 -5.72 -0.67 -7.95
N GLU A 143 -5.45 -0.28 -9.17
CA GLU A 143 -6.06 0.87 -9.86
C GLU A 143 -6.79 0.36 -11.10
N ASP A 144 -8.09 0.66 -11.18
CA ASP A 144 -8.98 0.31 -12.31
C ASP A 144 -8.97 -1.21 -12.63
N GLY A 145 -8.83 -2.04 -11.59
CA GLY A 145 -8.86 -3.50 -11.68
C GLY A 145 -7.55 -4.16 -12.11
N LEU A 146 -6.44 -3.43 -12.08
CA LEU A 146 -5.10 -3.99 -12.31
C LEU A 146 -4.16 -3.67 -11.14
N PRO A 147 -3.34 -4.63 -10.67
CA PRO A 147 -2.38 -4.41 -9.59
C PRO A 147 -1.46 -3.21 -9.81
N VAL A 148 -1.25 -2.38 -8.78
CA VAL A 148 -0.24 -1.31 -8.82
C VAL A 148 1.15 -1.91 -8.97
N LEU A 149 1.49 -2.87 -8.11
CA LEU A 149 2.61 -3.81 -8.23
C LEU A 149 2.05 -5.22 -8.08
N GLN A 150 2.62 -6.20 -8.79
CA GLN A 150 2.27 -7.62 -8.60
C GLN A 150 2.63 -8.11 -7.20
N PHE A 151 3.73 -7.60 -6.65
CA PHE A 151 4.18 -7.91 -5.29
C PHE A 151 4.04 -6.66 -4.41
N GLY A 152 3.23 -6.75 -3.37
CA GLY A 152 2.97 -5.63 -2.45
C GLY A 152 3.86 -5.63 -1.19
N ASP A 153 4.79 -6.57 -1.09
CA ASP A 153 5.64 -6.82 0.08
C ASP A 153 7.15 -6.66 -0.21
N ILE A 154 7.51 -5.96 -1.25
CA ILE A 154 8.92 -5.64 -1.55
C ILE A 154 9.46 -4.73 -0.45
N ASP A 155 10.65 -5.04 0.05
CA ASP A 155 11.28 -4.23 1.10
C ASP A 155 11.55 -2.81 0.60
N PHE A 156 11.02 -1.80 1.33
CA PHE A 156 11.11 -0.37 0.99
C PHE A 156 10.48 0.03 -0.35
N ALA A 157 9.71 -0.86 -0.99
CA ALA A 157 9.02 -0.65 -2.25
C ALA A 157 7.60 -1.23 -2.25
N THR A 158 6.86 -0.98 -1.18
CA THR A 158 5.47 -1.46 -1.06
C THR A 158 4.53 -0.73 -2.02
N ALA A 159 3.47 -1.40 -2.49
CA ALA A 159 2.61 -0.91 -3.56
C ALA A 159 1.91 0.43 -3.25
N ASP A 160 1.68 0.74 -1.97
CA ASP A 160 1.06 1.98 -1.51
C ASP A 160 1.91 3.23 -1.80
N GLN A 161 3.22 3.10 -2.03
CA GLN A 161 4.10 4.20 -2.41
C GLN A 161 3.73 4.82 -3.77
N TRP A 162 3.15 4.05 -4.68
CA TRP A 162 2.74 4.53 -6.02
C TRP A 162 1.23 4.71 -6.16
N LEU A 163 0.49 4.56 -5.07
CA LEU A 163 -0.96 4.73 -5.03
C LEU A 163 -1.32 6.01 -4.28
N ARG A 164 -1.81 7.02 -5.00
CA ARG A 164 -2.22 8.31 -4.44
C ARG A 164 -3.70 8.53 -4.65
N SER A 165 -4.37 9.09 -3.63
CA SER A 165 -5.75 9.53 -3.72
C SER A 165 -5.83 11.01 -4.07
N ASP A 166 -6.72 11.34 -5.01
CA ASP A 166 -7.09 12.69 -5.42
C ASP A 166 -8.54 12.72 -5.94
N TYR A 167 -8.97 13.81 -6.53
CA TYR A 167 -10.33 13.94 -7.05
C TYR A 167 -10.66 13.05 -8.26
N ASN A 168 -9.68 12.33 -8.83
CA ASN A 168 -9.95 11.33 -9.89
C ASN A 168 -10.63 10.07 -9.38
N VAL A 169 -10.53 9.76 -8.07
CA VAL A 169 -11.13 8.56 -7.51
C VAL A 169 -12.65 8.73 -7.44
N ASP A 170 -13.37 7.82 -8.08
CA ASP A 170 -14.83 7.74 -8.01
C ASP A 170 -15.26 7.02 -6.72
N HIS A 171 -14.74 5.83 -6.51
CA HIS A 171 -14.94 5.04 -5.30
C HIS A 171 -13.86 3.99 -5.14
N ILE A 172 -13.84 3.33 -3.98
CA ILE A 172 -12.94 2.22 -3.68
C ILE A 172 -13.77 1.00 -3.36
N GLU A 173 -13.47 -0.13 -3.97
CA GLU A 173 -14.02 -1.43 -3.63
C GLU A 173 -12.97 -2.28 -2.91
N ALA A 174 -13.32 -2.85 -1.78
CA ALA A 174 -12.43 -3.69 -0.99
C ALA A 174 -13.05 -5.05 -0.70
N VAL A 175 -12.50 -6.09 -1.31
CA VAL A 175 -12.95 -7.47 -1.16
C VAL A 175 -12.07 -8.20 -0.16
N ARG A 176 -12.68 -8.81 0.85
CA ARG A 176 -12.02 -9.57 1.90
C ARG A 176 -12.08 -11.06 1.59
N GLY A 177 -10.92 -11.65 1.33
CA GLY A 177 -10.83 -13.10 1.08
C GLY A 177 -11.58 -13.59 -0.15
N GLY A 178 -12.00 -14.82 -0.10
CA GLY A 178 -12.93 -15.43 -1.06
C GLY A 178 -12.40 -15.44 -2.50
N SER A 179 -13.12 -14.79 -3.38
CA SER A 179 -12.82 -14.75 -4.83
C SER A 179 -11.60 -13.90 -5.19
N SER A 180 -11.06 -13.07 -4.29
CA SER A 180 -9.81 -12.36 -4.56
C SER A 180 -8.69 -13.33 -4.97
N SER A 181 -8.67 -14.53 -4.39
CA SER A 181 -7.71 -15.59 -4.71
C SER A 181 -7.71 -16.05 -6.16
N THR A 182 -8.79 -15.82 -6.88
CA THR A 182 -8.99 -16.28 -8.27
C THR A 182 -9.14 -15.13 -9.26
N ALA A 183 -9.55 -13.96 -8.79
CA ALA A 183 -9.70 -12.77 -9.62
C ALA A 183 -8.37 -12.23 -10.13
N THR A 184 -7.35 -12.23 -9.27
CA THR A 184 -6.00 -11.80 -9.61
C THR A 184 -4.96 -12.72 -8.96
N SER A 185 -3.73 -12.76 -9.48
CA SER A 185 -2.64 -13.54 -8.89
C SER A 185 -2.15 -12.88 -7.60
N ASP A 186 -1.67 -13.67 -6.66
CA ASP A 186 -1.00 -13.24 -5.42
C ASP A 186 -1.88 -12.46 -4.41
N ALA A 187 -3.22 -12.55 -4.51
CA ALA A 187 -4.15 -11.85 -3.63
C ALA A 187 -5.03 -12.77 -2.75
N PRO A 188 -4.49 -13.77 -2.04
CA PRO A 188 -5.33 -14.73 -1.32
C PRO A 188 -6.05 -14.13 -0.10
N GLY A 189 -5.62 -12.99 0.42
CA GLY A 189 -6.24 -12.31 1.57
C GLY A 189 -7.32 -11.31 1.19
N GLY A 190 -7.15 -10.62 0.06
CA GLY A 190 -8.09 -9.59 -0.37
C GLY A 190 -7.56 -8.70 -1.49
N VAL A 191 -8.45 -7.87 -2.04
CA VAL A 191 -8.14 -6.85 -3.04
C VAL A 191 -8.76 -5.53 -2.62
N ILE A 192 -8.01 -4.45 -2.77
CA ILE A 192 -8.50 -3.07 -2.60
C ILE A 192 -8.28 -2.35 -3.93
N ASN A 193 -9.37 -2.01 -4.61
CA ASN A 193 -9.36 -1.44 -5.96
C ASN A 193 -9.82 0.01 -5.94
N PHE A 194 -8.97 0.92 -6.39
CA PHE A 194 -9.25 2.34 -6.56
C PHE A 194 -9.78 2.58 -7.97
N ILE A 195 -11.07 2.89 -8.08
CA ILE A 195 -11.76 3.04 -9.36
C ILE A 195 -11.81 4.51 -9.74
N SER A 196 -11.35 4.82 -10.94
CA SER A 196 -11.27 6.18 -11.47
C SER A 196 -12.57 6.63 -12.11
N LYS A 197 -12.88 7.92 -12.02
CA LYS A 197 -13.96 8.57 -12.81
C LYS A 197 -13.67 8.43 -14.29
N ASP A 198 -14.72 8.26 -15.09
CA ASP A 198 -14.62 7.99 -16.54
C ASP A 198 -15.16 9.10 -17.45
N GLY A 199 -15.61 10.23 -16.86
CA GLY A 199 -16.17 11.35 -17.61
C GLY A 199 -17.60 11.13 -18.10
N SER A 200 -18.32 10.13 -17.61
CA SER A 200 -19.74 9.92 -17.89
C SER A 200 -20.64 11.06 -17.38
N ARG A 201 -20.17 11.79 -16.37
CA ARG A 201 -20.78 13.00 -15.83
C ARG A 201 -19.94 14.20 -16.20
N GLU A 202 -20.59 15.25 -16.73
CA GLU A 202 -19.95 16.54 -16.97
C GLU A 202 -19.79 17.30 -15.66
N GLY A 203 -18.60 17.81 -15.41
CA GLY A 203 -18.27 18.62 -14.26
C GLY A 203 -16.87 18.33 -13.72
N GLY A 204 -16.50 19.09 -12.71
CA GLY A 204 -15.18 18.97 -12.10
C GLY A 204 -15.08 19.70 -10.79
N ASN A 205 -13.90 19.57 -10.17
CA ASN A 205 -13.59 20.23 -8.91
C ASN A 205 -12.21 20.87 -8.98
N VAL A 206 -12.05 21.95 -8.26
CA VAL A 206 -10.75 22.56 -7.95
C VAL A 206 -10.70 22.78 -6.45
N GLY A 207 -9.66 22.31 -5.80
CA GLY A 207 -9.48 22.39 -4.35
C GLY A 207 -8.13 22.96 -3.96
N ILE A 208 -8.10 23.66 -2.82
CA ILE A 208 -6.88 24.10 -2.16
C ILE A 208 -7.01 23.69 -0.70
N THR A 209 -6.08 22.84 -0.22
CA THR A 209 -5.96 22.42 1.16
C THR A 209 -4.68 22.99 1.77
N SER A 210 -4.76 23.53 2.98
CA SER A 210 -3.62 24.02 3.72
C SER A 210 -3.61 23.48 5.15
N GLY A 211 -2.46 23.00 5.61
CA GLY A 211 -2.24 22.84 7.04
C GLY A 211 -2.44 24.18 7.75
N LEU A 212 -3.17 24.17 8.87
CA LEU A 212 -3.43 25.36 9.69
C LEU A 212 -2.43 25.50 10.85
N ASP A 213 -1.86 24.39 11.29
CA ASP A 213 -0.85 24.31 12.36
C ASP A 213 0.43 23.58 11.92
N TYR A 214 0.50 23.17 10.66
CA TYR A 214 1.70 22.61 10.02
C TYR A 214 1.90 23.18 8.62
N ASN A 215 3.08 23.01 8.06
CA ASN A 215 3.45 23.61 6.78
C ASN A 215 3.24 22.64 5.63
N GLU A 216 2.08 22.74 4.99
CA GLU A 216 1.77 22.06 3.73
C GLU A 216 0.68 22.80 2.98
N LEU A 217 0.80 22.83 1.66
CA LEU A 217 -0.20 23.37 0.74
C LEU A 217 -0.39 22.36 -0.40
N ARG A 218 -1.64 21.97 -0.63
CA ARG A 218 -2.05 21.05 -1.68
C ARG A 218 -3.10 21.65 -2.59
N TYR A 219 -2.95 21.41 -3.88
CA TYR A 219 -3.89 21.79 -4.92
C TYR A 219 -4.38 20.51 -5.60
N ASP A 220 -5.69 20.32 -5.64
CA ASP A 220 -6.35 19.22 -6.34
C ASP A 220 -7.23 19.74 -7.45
N PHE A 221 -7.35 19.00 -8.53
CA PHE A 221 -8.27 19.31 -9.62
C PHE A 221 -8.75 18.05 -10.33
N ASP A 222 -9.96 18.07 -10.83
CA ASP A 222 -10.46 17.10 -11.79
C ASP A 222 -11.48 17.74 -12.73
N TYR A 223 -11.63 17.18 -13.92
CA TYR A 223 -12.68 17.52 -14.87
C TYR A 223 -12.98 16.35 -15.80
N GLY A 224 -14.26 16.09 -16.00
CA GLY A 224 -14.74 15.11 -16.96
C GLY A 224 -15.93 15.62 -17.76
N ALA A 225 -16.05 15.16 -19.00
CA ALA A 225 -17.17 15.53 -19.86
C ALA A 225 -17.32 14.56 -21.04
N PRO A 226 -18.54 14.43 -21.63
CA PRO A 226 -18.73 13.90 -22.97
C PRO A 226 -18.14 14.86 -24.00
N LEU A 227 -17.33 14.34 -24.92
CA LEU A 227 -16.84 15.09 -26.11
C LEU A 227 -17.82 14.93 -27.29
N SER A 228 -18.58 13.85 -27.31
CA SER A 228 -19.62 13.53 -28.28
C SER A 228 -20.58 12.51 -27.69
N ASP A 229 -21.60 12.11 -28.43
CA ASP A 229 -22.55 11.06 -28.01
C ASP A 229 -21.87 9.71 -27.70
N THR A 230 -20.66 9.47 -28.23
CA THR A 230 -19.93 8.20 -28.08
C THR A 230 -18.56 8.36 -27.44
N THR A 231 -18.11 9.56 -27.12
CA THR A 231 -16.76 9.77 -26.58
C THR A 231 -16.81 10.67 -25.37
N ARG A 232 -16.16 10.23 -24.28
CA ARG A 232 -16.04 10.98 -23.04
C ARG A 232 -14.62 10.90 -22.51
N PHE A 233 -14.24 11.81 -21.65
CA PHE A 233 -12.93 11.83 -21.02
C PHE A 233 -13.01 12.29 -19.57
N HIS A 234 -12.00 11.93 -18.81
CA HIS A 234 -11.74 12.46 -17.48
C HIS A 234 -10.25 12.74 -17.31
N VAL A 235 -9.91 13.83 -16.63
CA VAL A 235 -8.54 14.19 -16.26
C VAL A 235 -8.53 14.89 -14.92
N GLY A 236 -7.51 14.62 -14.12
CA GLY A 236 -7.31 15.32 -12.86
C GLY A 236 -5.96 14.96 -12.24
N GLY A 237 -5.73 15.49 -11.05
CA GLY A 237 -4.50 15.29 -10.33
C GLY A 237 -4.36 16.22 -9.14
N PHE A 238 -3.17 16.19 -8.55
CA PHE A 238 -2.81 17.09 -7.47
C PHE A 238 -1.35 17.52 -7.56
N TYR A 239 -1.04 18.60 -6.85
CA TYR A 239 0.32 19.02 -6.53
C TYR A 239 0.37 19.50 -5.09
N HIS A 240 1.35 19.06 -4.32
CA HIS A 240 1.54 19.54 -2.95
C HIS A 240 3.00 19.93 -2.66
N SER A 241 3.19 20.72 -1.61
CA SER A 241 4.51 21.20 -1.19
C SER A 241 4.49 21.65 0.26
N GLY A 242 5.54 21.31 1.02
CA GLY A 242 5.66 21.68 2.42
C GLY A 242 6.64 20.82 3.19
N GLN A 243 6.30 20.57 4.46
CA GLN A 243 7.06 19.73 5.38
C GLN A 243 6.24 18.54 5.91
N GLY A 244 4.93 18.53 5.66
CA GLY A 244 4.03 17.55 6.23
C GLY A 244 3.67 17.80 7.70
N PRO A 245 2.86 16.90 8.29
CA PRO A 245 2.31 17.07 9.65
C PRO A 245 3.39 17.00 10.76
N ARG A 246 4.54 16.39 10.51
CA ARG A 246 5.72 16.43 11.40
C ARG A 246 6.79 17.27 10.73
N SER A 247 7.16 18.38 11.35
CA SER A 247 8.08 19.35 10.75
C SER A 247 9.49 18.78 10.66
N THR A 248 10.02 18.70 9.45
CA THR A 248 11.41 18.30 9.14
C THR A 248 12.39 19.49 9.15
N ASP A 249 11.87 20.75 9.19
CA ASP A 249 12.60 22.00 9.06
C ASP A 249 13.30 22.21 7.70
N TYR A 250 12.97 21.36 6.71
CA TYR A 250 13.28 21.53 5.28
C TYR A 250 12.07 21.11 4.45
N ARG A 251 12.11 21.36 3.16
CA ARG A 251 11.02 20.98 2.24
C ARG A 251 11.10 19.49 1.92
N SER A 252 10.32 18.68 2.63
CA SER A 252 10.24 17.22 2.50
C SER A 252 9.01 16.73 1.75
N VAL A 253 8.02 17.59 1.53
CA VAL A 253 6.84 17.31 0.70
C VAL A 253 6.96 18.11 -0.59
N ASN A 254 6.92 17.43 -1.74
CA ASN A 254 6.99 18.11 -3.04
C ASN A 254 6.70 17.18 -4.20
N GLY A 255 5.66 17.44 -4.94
CA GLY A 255 5.33 16.68 -6.13
C GLY A 255 3.86 16.54 -6.37
N GLY A 256 3.45 15.48 -7.08
CA GLY A 256 2.06 15.21 -7.38
C GLY A 256 1.87 14.25 -8.54
N GLN A 257 0.62 14.11 -8.97
CA GLN A 257 0.25 13.25 -10.08
C GLN A 257 -0.71 13.93 -11.04
N ILE A 258 -0.74 13.40 -12.26
CA ILE A 258 -1.78 13.65 -13.25
C ILE A 258 -2.26 12.29 -13.78
N LYS A 259 -3.57 12.07 -13.74
CA LYS A 259 -4.23 10.91 -14.32
C LYS A 259 -5.30 11.35 -15.32
N GLY A 260 -5.56 10.51 -16.31
CA GLY A 260 -6.66 10.75 -17.23
C GLY A 260 -7.01 9.51 -18.04
N ASN A 261 -8.24 9.51 -18.53
CA ASN A 261 -8.72 8.49 -19.45
C ASN A 261 -9.61 9.10 -20.52
N ILE A 262 -9.73 8.40 -21.64
CA ILE A 262 -10.69 8.68 -22.71
C ILE A 262 -11.38 7.36 -23.06
N THR A 263 -12.71 7.41 -23.11
CA THR A 263 -13.54 6.25 -23.45
C THR A 263 -14.31 6.54 -24.72
N HIS A 264 -14.28 5.62 -25.67
CA HIS A 264 -15.06 5.66 -26.89
C HIS A 264 -16.00 4.46 -26.93
N ASP A 265 -17.30 4.74 -26.93
CA ASP A 265 -18.32 3.71 -27.04
C ASP A 265 -18.41 3.21 -28.48
N ILE A 266 -18.40 1.90 -28.64
CA ILE A 266 -18.56 1.20 -29.90
C ILE A 266 -19.82 0.35 -29.83
N ASP A 267 -20.30 -0.12 -31.00
CA ASP A 267 -21.47 -1.02 -30.99
C ASP A 267 -21.21 -2.24 -30.08
N GLY A 268 -22.05 -2.40 -29.04
CA GLY A 268 -21.96 -3.49 -28.05
C GLY A 268 -20.75 -3.44 -27.10
N GLY A 269 -20.12 -2.28 -26.89
CA GLY A 269 -19.00 -2.17 -25.95
C GLY A 269 -18.31 -0.82 -25.96
N PHE A 270 -17.06 -0.79 -25.54
CA PHE A 270 -16.25 0.43 -25.53
C PHE A 270 -14.75 0.12 -25.62
N VAL A 271 -13.99 1.15 -25.94
CA VAL A 271 -12.53 1.21 -25.79
C VAL A 271 -12.18 2.35 -24.87
N ARG A 272 -11.38 2.08 -23.83
CA ARG A 272 -10.85 3.11 -22.92
C ARG A 272 -9.34 3.09 -23.01
N LEU A 273 -8.73 4.26 -23.05
CA LEU A 273 -7.29 4.45 -22.89
C LEU A 273 -7.04 5.28 -21.63
N SER A 274 -6.03 4.92 -20.87
CA SER A 274 -5.67 5.58 -19.61
C SER A 274 -4.19 5.97 -19.59
N PHE A 275 -3.90 7.02 -18.83
CA PHE A 275 -2.57 7.55 -18.60
C PHE A 275 -2.41 7.99 -17.15
N LYS A 276 -1.24 7.75 -16.56
CA LYS A 276 -0.83 8.28 -15.25
C LYS A 276 0.62 8.73 -15.32
N TRP A 277 0.88 9.89 -14.71
CA TRP A 277 2.20 10.39 -14.38
C TRP A 277 2.23 10.78 -12.92
N LEU A 278 3.21 10.28 -12.19
CA LEU A 278 3.47 10.55 -10.78
C LEU A 278 4.95 10.91 -10.64
N ASP A 279 5.25 11.99 -9.93
CA ASP A 279 6.58 12.34 -9.43
C ASP A 279 6.36 13.07 -8.10
N ASP A 280 6.51 12.33 -7.01
CA ASP A 280 6.05 12.76 -5.71
C ASP A 280 7.04 12.39 -4.61
N ARG A 281 7.26 13.32 -3.68
CA ARG A 281 8.13 13.16 -2.51
C ARG A 281 7.37 13.46 -1.25
N SER A 282 7.53 12.57 -0.26
CA SER A 282 7.01 12.76 1.08
C SER A 282 8.02 12.26 2.13
N PRO A 283 7.95 12.78 3.38
CA PRO A 283 8.91 12.38 4.41
C PRO A 283 8.64 10.97 4.92
N VAL A 284 9.70 10.27 5.31
CA VAL A 284 9.65 8.96 5.98
C VAL A 284 9.57 9.16 7.49
N TYR A 285 8.45 8.81 8.11
CA TYR A 285 8.25 8.96 9.56
C TYR A 285 8.48 7.66 10.35
N LEU A 286 9.18 6.69 9.78
CA LEU A 286 9.40 5.36 10.32
C LEU A 286 10.80 5.17 10.91
N PRO A 287 10.88 4.44 12.02
CA PRO A 287 10.13 4.58 13.26
C PRO A 287 10.61 5.79 14.07
N VAL A 288 10.18 5.96 15.29
CA VAL A 288 10.57 7.09 16.15
C VAL A 288 10.98 6.64 17.54
N PRO A 289 11.80 7.45 18.29
CA PRO A 289 12.05 7.23 19.70
C PRO A 289 10.77 7.31 20.55
N ILE A 290 10.51 6.26 21.33
CA ILE A 290 9.39 6.14 22.27
C ILE A 290 9.91 5.68 23.64
N MET A 291 9.11 5.88 24.69
CA MET A 291 9.33 5.27 26.00
C MET A 291 8.16 4.35 26.31
N LEU A 292 8.32 3.04 26.09
CA LEU A 292 7.31 2.03 26.38
C LEU A 292 7.59 1.40 27.75
N ASN A 293 6.60 1.48 28.65
CA ASN A 293 6.66 0.84 29.96
C ASN A 293 5.32 0.12 30.22
N GLY A 294 5.32 -1.19 29.98
CA GLY A 294 4.11 -2.01 30.01
C GLY A 294 3.09 -1.52 28.97
N ARG A 295 1.98 -0.95 29.43
CA ARG A 295 0.93 -0.35 28.56
C ARG A 295 1.04 1.17 28.43
N SER A 296 2.01 1.78 29.05
CA SER A 296 2.19 3.23 29.02
C SER A 296 3.21 3.63 27.98
N VAL A 297 2.79 4.48 27.05
CA VAL A 297 3.66 5.10 26.05
C VAL A 297 3.96 6.52 26.48
N GLY A 298 5.24 6.88 26.47
CA GLY A 298 5.70 8.22 26.80
C GLY A 298 6.67 8.76 25.77
N ASN A 299 7.05 10.00 25.98
CA ASN A 299 7.99 10.75 25.17
C ASN A 299 9.37 10.79 25.81
N PHE A 300 10.44 10.79 25.02
CA PHE A 300 11.76 11.20 25.50
C PHE A 300 11.77 12.71 25.79
N PRO A 301 12.58 13.17 26.76
CA PRO A 301 12.78 14.60 26.95
C PRO A 301 13.28 15.27 25.66
N GLY A 302 12.51 16.26 25.16
CA GLY A 302 12.80 16.98 23.92
C GLY A 302 12.30 16.29 22.64
N PHE A 303 11.69 15.10 22.73
CA PHE A 303 11.18 14.37 21.59
C PHE A 303 9.73 13.88 21.83
N SER A 304 8.80 14.25 20.94
CA SER A 304 7.42 13.77 20.98
C SER A 304 7.23 12.62 20.00
N ALA A 305 6.74 11.47 20.47
CA ALA A 305 6.59 10.27 19.66
C ALA A 305 5.64 10.45 18.45
N ASN A 306 4.64 11.32 18.56
CA ASN A 306 3.63 11.54 17.52
C ASN A 306 3.81 12.82 16.70
N SER A 307 4.82 13.65 16.99
CA SER A 307 5.08 14.89 16.24
C SER A 307 6.57 15.19 16.02
N GLY A 308 7.47 14.46 16.67
CA GLY A 308 8.92 14.56 16.45
C GLY A 308 9.36 13.75 15.25
N VAL A 309 10.49 14.17 14.67
CA VAL A 309 11.22 13.48 13.60
C VAL A 309 12.70 13.45 13.90
N LEU A 310 13.40 12.48 13.35
CA LEU A 310 14.88 12.43 13.35
C LEU A 310 15.46 13.02 12.05
N GLN A 311 14.64 13.32 11.06
CA GLN A 311 15.08 14.11 9.90
C GLN A 311 15.55 15.49 10.37
N THR A 312 16.74 15.89 9.94
CA THR A 312 17.35 17.14 10.38
C THR A 312 17.99 17.89 9.22
N PRO A 313 17.93 19.25 9.21
CA PRO A 313 18.70 20.06 8.24
C PRO A 313 20.22 19.86 8.35
N ASP A 314 20.72 19.32 9.46
CA ASP A 314 22.14 19.05 9.70
C ASP A 314 22.66 17.81 8.95
N LEU A 315 21.74 16.98 8.39
CA LEU A 315 22.02 15.82 7.54
C LEU A 315 21.10 15.85 6.31
N LEU A 316 21.44 16.66 5.31
CA LEU A 316 20.69 16.73 4.04
C LEU A 316 21.29 15.88 2.92
N LEU A 317 22.58 15.57 3.02
CA LEU A 317 23.26 14.76 2.01
C LEU A 317 23.98 13.59 2.68
N ASP A 318 23.65 12.39 2.25
CA ASP A 318 24.39 11.19 2.61
C ASP A 318 25.40 10.84 1.50
N THR A 319 26.57 10.37 1.89
CA THR A 319 27.59 9.86 0.97
C THR A 319 27.86 8.41 1.31
N ALA A 320 27.57 7.51 0.38
CA ALA A 320 27.69 6.08 0.55
C ALA A 320 28.44 5.43 -0.63
N ILE A 321 28.62 4.14 -0.55
CA ILE A 321 29.09 3.28 -1.65
C ILE A 321 27.94 2.38 -2.09
N ASN A 322 27.57 2.42 -3.37
CA ASN A 322 26.58 1.52 -3.94
C ASN A 322 27.12 0.09 -4.14
N ALA A 323 26.26 -0.81 -4.55
CA ALA A 323 26.60 -2.19 -4.78
C ALA A 323 27.71 -2.40 -5.85
N GLN A 324 27.89 -1.47 -6.77
CA GLN A 324 28.92 -1.49 -7.80
C GLN A 324 30.28 -0.97 -7.30
N GLY A 325 30.34 -0.54 -6.02
CA GLY A 325 31.54 0.04 -5.41
C GLY A 325 31.78 1.49 -5.80
N GLU A 326 30.77 2.18 -6.31
CA GLU A 326 30.84 3.57 -6.71
C GLU A 326 30.36 4.48 -5.58
N ARG A 327 30.99 5.65 -5.46
CA ARG A 327 30.53 6.68 -4.52
C ARG A 327 29.24 7.32 -5.01
N VAL A 328 28.21 7.28 -4.18
CA VAL A 328 26.91 7.92 -4.42
C VAL A 328 26.63 9.00 -3.38
N ILE A 329 25.84 9.99 -3.76
CA ILE A 329 25.39 11.06 -2.88
C ILE A 329 23.87 11.11 -3.00
N THR A 330 23.18 10.93 -1.88
CA THR A 330 21.72 10.92 -1.79
C THR A 330 21.23 12.19 -1.09
N ASP A 331 20.16 12.79 -1.61
CA ASP A 331 19.43 13.88 -0.94
C ASP A 331 18.41 13.27 0.03
N ILE A 332 18.56 13.53 1.32
CA ILE A 332 17.67 13.01 2.36
C ILE A 332 16.24 13.56 2.21
N ALA A 333 16.09 14.71 1.54
CA ALA A 333 14.79 15.29 1.25
C ALA A 333 13.98 14.50 0.21
N ASP A 334 14.59 13.54 -0.47
CA ASP A 334 13.85 12.62 -1.36
C ASP A 334 12.85 11.76 -0.57
N GLY A 335 13.19 11.30 0.65
CA GLY A 335 12.24 10.58 1.51
C GLY A 335 11.63 9.35 0.80
N TYR A 336 10.29 9.33 0.69
CA TYR A 336 9.57 8.50 -0.29
C TYR A 336 9.50 9.26 -1.61
N HIS A 337 10.41 9.01 -2.51
CA HIS A 337 10.36 9.55 -3.86
C HIS A 337 9.76 8.51 -4.80
N SER A 338 8.53 8.71 -5.21
CA SER A 338 7.79 7.77 -6.05
C SER A 338 7.64 8.34 -7.45
N THR A 339 8.13 7.63 -8.45
CA THR A 339 7.97 8.00 -9.86
C THR A 339 7.24 6.91 -10.63
N GLN A 340 6.26 7.31 -11.45
CA GLN A 340 5.54 6.40 -12.33
C GLN A 340 5.10 7.10 -13.60
N THR A 341 5.30 6.44 -14.74
CA THR A 341 4.62 6.79 -15.99
C THR A 341 3.96 5.54 -16.53
N SER A 342 2.64 5.55 -16.69
CA SER A 342 1.92 4.38 -17.19
C SER A 342 0.92 4.74 -18.28
N PHE A 343 0.71 3.76 -19.17
CA PHE A 343 -0.34 3.75 -20.17
C PHE A 343 -1.10 2.43 -20.07
N GLY A 344 -2.41 2.52 -20.14
CA GLY A 344 -3.29 1.36 -20.09
C GLY A 344 -4.41 1.45 -21.10
N GLY A 345 -5.12 0.35 -21.23
CA GLY A 345 -6.30 0.27 -22.05
C GLY A 345 -7.25 -0.80 -21.57
N GLU A 346 -8.51 -0.57 -21.86
CA GLU A 346 -9.61 -1.53 -21.64
C GLU A 346 -10.44 -1.62 -22.90
N PHE A 347 -10.72 -2.82 -23.34
CA PHE A 347 -11.57 -3.13 -24.48
C PHE A 347 -12.68 -4.09 -24.04
N VAL A 348 -13.92 -3.69 -24.25
CA VAL A 348 -15.10 -4.54 -24.02
C VAL A 348 -15.91 -4.62 -25.28
N LYS A 349 -16.28 -5.83 -25.71
CA LYS A 349 -17.06 -6.07 -26.91
C LYS A 349 -17.98 -7.25 -26.76
N ALA A 350 -19.28 -7.01 -26.80
CA ALA A 350 -20.28 -8.05 -27.00
C ALA A 350 -20.26 -8.56 -28.45
N ILE A 351 -20.27 -9.87 -28.61
CA ILE A 351 -20.25 -10.55 -29.90
C ILE A 351 -21.57 -11.37 -30.06
N ALA A 352 -21.93 -11.67 -31.30
CA ALA A 352 -23.13 -12.44 -31.55
C ALA A 352 -23.18 -13.79 -30.79
N GLY A 353 -24.37 -14.19 -30.39
CA GLY A 353 -24.61 -15.46 -29.68
C GLY A 353 -24.27 -15.42 -28.18
N GLY A 354 -24.26 -14.25 -27.54
CA GLY A 354 -24.07 -14.11 -26.09
C GLY A 354 -22.61 -14.27 -25.66
N TRP A 355 -21.64 -14.03 -26.53
CA TRP A 355 -20.22 -13.92 -26.22
C TRP A 355 -19.85 -12.48 -25.94
N GLU A 356 -18.90 -12.28 -25.04
CA GLU A 356 -18.27 -10.98 -24.77
C GLU A 356 -16.76 -11.18 -24.59
N ILE A 357 -15.96 -10.25 -25.10
CA ILE A 357 -14.52 -10.19 -24.88
C ILE A 357 -14.27 -8.95 -24.02
N GLU A 358 -13.48 -9.10 -22.99
CA GLU A 358 -12.94 -8.03 -22.18
C GLU A 358 -11.42 -8.21 -22.11
N ASP A 359 -10.68 -7.13 -22.38
CA ASP A 359 -9.23 -7.12 -22.29
C ASP A 359 -8.78 -5.85 -21.59
N LYS A 360 -8.00 -6.00 -20.53
CA LYS A 360 -7.39 -4.89 -19.80
C LYS A 360 -5.88 -5.03 -19.82
N PHE A 361 -5.16 -3.95 -20.05
CA PHE A 361 -3.72 -3.97 -19.94
C PHE A 361 -3.17 -2.65 -19.39
N ARG A 362 -2.02 -2.73 -18.75
CA ARG A 362 -1.21 -1.58 -18.34
C ARG A 362 0.26 -1.89 -18.48
N ARG A 363 1.01 -0.95 -19.06
CA ARG A 363 2.47 -0.86 -18.99
C ARG A 363 2.83 0.32 -18.11
N ALA A 364 3.61 0.08 -17.06
CA ALA A 364 4.09 1.12 -16.17
C ALA A 364 5.63 1.09 -16.10
N SER A 365 6.24 2.27 -16.18
CA SER A 365 7.62 2.51 -15.79
C SER A 365 7.61 3.12 -14.41
N ILE A 366 8.20 2.43 -13.46
CA ILE A 366 8.12 2.70 -12.02
C ILE A 366 9.53 2.72 -11.46
N GLY A 367 9.80 3.67 -10.55
CA GLY A 367 11.04 3.78 -9.82
C GLY A 367 10.95 4.77 -8.69
N GLY A 368 12.09 5.08 -8.08
CA GLY A 368 12.16 6.06 -7.00
C GLY A 368 13.24 5.81 -5.99
N ASP A 369 13.02 6.33 -4.78
CA ASP A 369 13.95 6.21 -3.67
C ASP A 369 13.16 6.04 -2.36
N PHE A 370 13.80 5.39 -1.40
CA PHE A 370 13.36 5.34 -0.02
C PHE A 370 14.53 5.79 0.88
N VAL A 371 14.40 6.96 1.49
CA VAL A 371 15.47 7.55 2.32
C VAL A 371 14.90 8.04 3.64
N GLY A 372 15.35 7.45 4.76
CA GLY A 372 14.86 7.88 6.06
C GLY A 372 15.65 7.35 7.25
N PRO A 373 15.66 8.08 8.38
CA PRO A 373 16.36 7.67 9.60
C PRO A 373 15.57 6.57 10.33
N TYR A 374 16.29 5.54 10.76
CA TYR A 374 15.80 4.45 11.60
C TYR A 374 16.61 4.42 12.91
N PRO A 375 16.03 4.79 14.06
CA PRO A 375 16.73 4.69 15.32
C PRO A 375 16.80 3.23 15.79
N GLN A 376 18.01 2.69 15.86
CA GLN A 376 18.26 1.31 16.31
C GLN A 376 18.38 1.22 17.83
N ASN A 377 19.25 2.06 18.39
CA ASN A 377 19.51 2.15 19.82
C ASN A 377 19.25 3.57 20.28
N VAL A 378 18.44 3.72 21.33
CA VAL A 378 18.09 5.02 21.90
C VAL A 378 18.34 4.99 23.40
N GLY A 379 19.14 5.95 23.92
CA GLY A 379 19.44 6.00 25.34
C GLY A 379 20.21 7.26 25.76
N ALA A 380 20.53 7.34 27.04
CA ALA A 380 21.44 8.40 27.53
C ALA A 380 22.81 8.25 26.86
N ALA A 381 23.47 9.37 26.52
CA ALA A 381 24.70 9.38 25.73
C ALA A 381 25.79 8.42 26.25
N ALA A 382 26.05 8.39 27.57
CA ALA A 382 27.03 7.48 28.15
C ALA A 382 26.62 6.00 28.03
N ALA A 383 25.31 5.69 28.16
CA ALA A 383 24.80 4.32 27.99
C ALA A 383 24.88 3.87 26.53
N LEU A 384 24.53 4.75 25.60
CA LEU A 384 24.64 4.46 24.17
C LEU A 384 26.11 4.25 23.76
N ALA A 385 27.05 5.11 24.24
CA ALA A 385 28.48 4.94 23.99
C ALA A 385 28.96 3.54 24.45
N ALA A 386 28.53 3.10 25.65
CA ALA A 386 28.87 1.79 26.17
C ALA A 386 28.27 0.66 25.31
N THR A 387 27.03 0.78 24.86
CA THR A 387 26.36 -0.19 23.94
C THR A 387 27.12 -0.30 22.63
N LEU A 388 27.63 0.80 22.09
CA LEU A 388 28.45 0.85 20.88
C LEU A 388 29.88 0.32 21.06
N GLY A 389 30.25 -0.19 22.28
CA GLY A 389 31.55 -0.76 22.56
C GLY A 389 32.60 0.26 23.06
N TYR A 390 32.18 1.46 23.42
CA TYR A 390 33.03 2.52 23.94
C TYR A 390 32.61 2.92 25.38
N PRO A 391 32.73 2.04 26.39
CA PRO A 391 32.48 2.40 27.76
C PRO A 391 33.45 3.55 28.14
N ASP A 392 32.96 4.56 28.84
CA ASP A 392 33.70 5.80 29.15
C ASP A 392 34.03 6.67 27.91
N GLY A 393 33.44 6.42 26.75
CA GLY A 393 33.49 7.28 25.58
C GLY A 393 32.74 8.61 25.82
N ASN A 394 33.19 9.67 25.17
CA ASN A 394 32.61 11.01 25.33
C ASN A 394 31.90 11.44 24.05
N MET A 395 30.66 11.91 24.18
CA MET A 395 29.90 12.50 23.07
C MET A 395 30.01 14.02 23.10
N THR A 396 30.11 14.61 21.92
CA THR A 396 30.07 16.07 21.68
C THR A 396 29.14 16.38 20.53
N TYR A 397 28.59 17.58 20.51
CA TYR A 397 27.86 18.04 19.34
C TYR A 397 28.77 18.12 18.10
N ALA A 398 28.40 17.46 17.00
CA ALA A 398 29.11 17.57 15.73
C ALA A 398 28.64 18.79 14.93
N THR A 399 27.35 19.10 15.03
CA THR A 399 26.67 20.14 14.25
C THR A 399 25.86 21.08 15.15
N GLY A 400 25.16 22.04 14.53
CA GLY A 400 24.32 23.00 15.24
C GLY A 400 25.08 24.06 16.04
N ALA A 401 24.34 24.84 16.80
CA ALA A 401 24.89 26.01 17.56
C ALA A 401 25.88 25.62 18.69
N ASN A 402 25.81 24.37 19.15
CA ASN A 402 26.64 23.84 20.23
C ASN A 402 27.82 22.99 19.72
N ALA A 403 28.13 23.02 18.44
CA ALA A 403 29.20 22.21 17.87
C ALA A 403 30.50 22.29 18.66
N GLY A 404 31.09 21.13 18.96
CA GLY A 404 32.30 20.98 19.80
C GLY A 404 32.06 20.99 21.32
N GLN A 405 30.85 21.30 21.81
CA GLN A 405 30.55 21.25 23.26
C GLN A 405 30.20 19.80 23.67
N PRO A 406 30.48 19.44 24.95
CA PRO A 406 30.09 18.14 25.49
C PRO A 406 28.57 17.91 25.40
N PHE A 407 28.19 16.67 25.08
CA PHE A 407 26.81 16.23 25.05
C PHE A 407 26.53 15.15 26.10
N THR A 408 25.49 15.33 26.90
CA THR A 408 25.11 14.40 28.00
C THR A 408 23.61 14.03 27.95
N GLY A 409 22.89 14.42 26.89
CA GLY A 409 21.45 14.17 26.73
C GLY A 409 21.14 12.74 26.26
N TYR A 410 19.96 12.57 25.67
CA TYR A 410 19.59 11.35 24.98
C TYR A 410 20.06 11.37 23.54
N ALA A 411 20.66 10.27 23.11
CA ALA A 411 21.17 10.07 21.77
C ALA A 411 20.58 8.82 21.13
N ALA A 412 20.57 8.80 19.82
CA ALA A 412 20.20 7.66 19.00
C ALA A 412 21.35 7.23 18.09
N GLU A 413 21.56 5.94 17.97
CA GLU A 413 22.23 5.33 16.83
C GLU A 413 21.19 5.18 15.72
N VAL A 414 21.44 5.80 14.60
CA VAL A 414 20.49 5.89 13.49
C VAL A 414 21.06 5.19 12.27
N ALA A 415 20.44 4.12 11.83
CA ALA A 415 20.63 3.62 10.47
C ALA A 415 19.91 4.56 9.50
N LEU A 416 20.61 5.13 8.58
CA LEU A 416 19.97 5.84 7.49
C LEU A 416 19.56 4.83 6.43
N PHE A 417 18.27 4.50 6.38
CA PHE A 417 17.73 3.75 5.26
C PHE A 417 17.95 4.55 3.99
N ASN A 418 18.72 4.00 3.08
CA ASN A 418 19.08 4.61 1.82
C ASN A 418 18.99 3.53 0.72
N VAL A 419 17.85 3.52 0.04
CA VAL A 419 17.50 2.54 -0.98
C VAL A 419 17.14 3.28 -2.25
N THR A 420 17.81 2.98 -3.35
CA THR A 420 17.36 3.39 -4.66
C THR A 420 16.57 2.26 -5.32
N LEU A 421 15.53 2.63 -6.07
CA LEU A 421 14.62 1.75 -6.80
C LEU A 421 14.72 2.06 -8.30
N PRO A 422 15.80 1.59 -9.00
CA PRO A 422 16.06 1.99 -10.37
C PRO A 422 15.03 1.48 -11.38
N ASP A 423 14.44 0.32 -11.12
CA ASP A 423 13.50 -0.32 -12.03
C ASP A 423 12.54 -1.25 -11.28
N MET A 424 11.29 -0.81 -11.18
CA MET A 424 10.14 -1.57 -10.68
C MET A 424 9.09 -1.74 -11.79
N ASP A 425 9.49 -1.60 -13.05
CA ASP A 425 8.62 -1.62 -14.22
C ASP A 425 7.77 -2.88 -14.28
N ASN A 426 6.51 -2.69 -14.66
CA ASN A 426 5.61 -3.82 -14.88
C ASN A 426 4.81 -3.73 -16.18
N PHE A 427 4.38 -4.87 -16.65
CA PHE A 427 3.33 -5.02 -17.66
C PHE A 427 2.31 -6.02 -17.16
N ILE A 428 1.05 -5.65 -17.19
CA ILE A 428 -0.06 -6.50 -16.74
C ILE A 428 -1.11 -6.52 -17.82
N ASN A 429 -1.65 -7.69 -18.11
CA ASN A 429 -2.75 -7.89 -19.03
C ASN A 429 -3.73 -8.95 -18.49
N ASP A 430 -5.00 -8.68 -18.55
CA ASP A 430 -6.07 -9.62 -18.20
C ASP A 430 -7.07 -9.72 -19.36
N LEU A 431 -6.98 -10.82 -20.12
CA LEU A 431 -7.89 -11.14 -21.20
C LEU A 431 -8.97 -12.11 -20.73
N LYS A 432 -10.24 -11.73 -20.90
CA LYS A 432 -11.39 -12.51 -20.48
C LYS A 432 -12.38 -12.68 -21.62
N ILE A 433 -12.88 -13.88 -21.79
CA ILE A 433 -13.95 -14.22 -22.71
C ILE A 433 -15.12 -14.74 -21.91
N ALA A 434 -16.23 -14.04 -21.95
CA ALA A 434 -17.47 -14.38 -21.28
C ALA A 434 -18.46 -15.03 -22.23
N LYS A 435 -19.27 -15.96 -21.70
CA LYS A 435 -20.39 -16.57 -22.41
C LYS A 435 -21.62 -16.59 -21.52
N ASP A 436 -22.63 -15.87 -21.94
CA ASP A 436 -23.98 -16.05 -21.41
C ASP A 436 -24.57 -17.35 -21.99
N LEU A 437 -24.86 -18.31 -21.13
CA LEU A 437 -25.43 -19.60 -21.47
C LEU A 437 -26.96 -19.55 -21.51
N GLY A 438 -27.57 -18.41 -21.16
CA GLY A 438 -29.00 -18.24 -21.05
C GLY A 438 -29.60 -18.98 -19.85
N GLU A 439 -30.88 -19.34 -19.97
CA GLU A 439 -31.56 -20.07 -18.91
C GLU A 439 -31.14 -21.55 -18.88
N TRP A 440 -30.57 -21.97 -17.74
CA TRP A 440 -30.25 -23.37 -17.49
C TRP A 440 -30.74 -23.75 -16.08
N ALA A 441 -31.47 -24.87 -15.98
CA ALA A 441 -32.04 -25.39 -14.75
C ALA A 441 -32.83 -24.33 -13.92
N GLY A 442 -33.56 -23.46 -14.63
CA GLY A 442 -34.39 -22.41 -14.01
C GLY A 442 -33.65 -21.18 -13.49
N GLY A 443 -32.42 -20.96 -13.93
CA GLY A 443 -31.63 -19.79 -13.62
C GLY A 443 -30.74 -19.34 -14.80
N ALA A 444 -30.32 -18.10 -14.79
CA ALA A 444 -29.35 -17.55 -15.73
C ALA A 444 -27.95 -18.10 -15.42
N ALA A 445 -27.28 -18.65 -16.40
CA ALA A 445 -25.94 -19.24 -16.26
C ALA A 445 -24.93 -18.50 -17.14
N SER A 446 -23.72 -18.30 -16.60
CA SER A 446 -22.60 -17.67 -17.30
C SER A 446 -21.30 -18.41 -17.05
N VAL A 447 -20.38 -18.33 -18.01
CA VAL A 447 -19.03 -18.86 -17.89
C VAL A 447 -18.03 -17.84 -18.41
N TYR A 448 -16.90 -17.70 -17.73
CA TYR A 448 -15.80 -16.82 -18.09
C TYR A 448 -14.53 -17.65 -18.17
N LEU A 449 -13.80 -17.48 -19.24
CA LEU A 449 -12.47 -18.03 -19.44
C LEU A 449 -11.51 -16.88 -19.57
N GLY A 450 -10.43 -16.89 -18.82
CA GLY A 450 -9.46 -15.81 -18.87
C GLY A 450 -8.03 -16.28 -18.90
N LEU A 451 -7.16 -15.36 -19.29
CA LEU A 451 -5.73 -15.50 -19.28
C LEU A 451 -5.12 -14.22 -18.73
N TYR A 452 -4.60 -14.31 -17.53
CA TYR A 452 -3.83 -13.23 -16.91
C TYR A 452 -2.34 -13.41 -17.24
N TYR A 453 -1.68 -12.29 -17.54
CA TYR A 453 -0.24 -12.23 -17.79
C TYR A 453 0.35 -11.02 -17.07
N SER A 454 1.39 -11.21 -16.29
CA SER A 454 2.11 -10.11 -15.70
C SER A 454 3.62 -10.32 -15.74
N THR A 455 4.34 -9.21 -15.88
CA THR A 455 5.78 -9.14 -15.62
C THR A 455 6.06 -8.01 -14.67
N GLN A 456 7.04 -8.18 -13.79
CA GLN A 456 7.54 -7.13 -12.92
C GLN A 456 9.04 -7.27 -12.74
N ASN A 457 9.76 -6.16 -12.90
CA ASN A 457 11.14 -6.04 -12.45
C ASN A 457 11.16 -5.64 -10.97
N ILE A 458 12.14 -6.14 -10.23
CA ILE A 458 12.48 -5.65 -8.90
C ILE A 458 13.99 -5.41 -8.93
N VAL A 459 14.38 -4.13 -9.00
CA VAL A 459 15.78 -3.71 -8.95
C VAL A 459 15.94 -2.73 -7.80
N GLU A 460 16.77 -3.11 -6.84
CA GLU A 460 17.05 -2.35 -5.63
C GLU A 460 18.55 -2.27 -5.37
N ASP A 461 19.01 -1.10 -4.95
CA ASP A 461 20.37 -0.88 -4.46
C ASP A 461 20.30 -0.27 -3.06
N TRP A 462 20.76 -1.02 -2.05
CA TRP A 462 20.78 -0.59 -0.67
C TRP A 462 22.20 -0.22 -0.27
N HIS A 463 22.38 0.96 0.31
CA HIS A 463 23.70 1.48 0.70
C HIS A 463 23.61 2.35 1.97
N TRP A 464 23.12 1.74 3.04
CA TRP A 464 22.88 2.41 4.32
C TRP A 464 24.17 2.80 5.00
N ASN A 465 24.08 3.88 5.78
CA ASN A 465 25.11 4.34 6.70
C ASN A 465 24.54 4.46 8.11
N THR A 466 25.42 4.48 9.12
CA THR A 466 25.02 4.63 10.52
C THR A 466 25.53 5.96 11.06
N TYR A 467 24.64 6.71 11.70
CA TYR A 467 24.92 8.03 12.29
C TYR A 467 24.62 8.04 13.79
N LEU A 468 25.23 8.95 14.52
CA LEU A 468 24.85 9.31 15.88
C LEU A 468 24.16 10.67 15.90
N GLU A 469 22.98 10.71 16.52
CA GLU A 469 22.13 11.88 16.50
C GLU A 469 21.52 12.16 17.89
N GLN A 470 21.30 13.43 18.18
CA GLN A 470 20.56 13.88 19.35
C GLN A 470 19.09 13.46 19.27
N VAL A 471 18.54 12.90 20.34
CA VAL A 471 17.10 12.65 20.45
C VAL A 471 16.38 13.96 20.73
N GLN A 472 16.01 14.66 19.65
CA GLN A 472 15.28 15.92 19.67
C GLN A 472 14.32 15.97 18.48
N GLY A 473 13.06 16.34 18.74
CA GLY A 473 11.98 16.24 17.74
C GLY A 473 12.05 17.26 16.59
N ARG A 474 13.00 18.19 16.59
CA ARG A 474 13.25 19.18 15.52
C ARG A 474 14.69 19.64 15.57
N ASN A 475 15.31 19.84 14.40
CA ASN A 475 16.69 20.34 14.29
C ASN A 475 17.66 19.56 15.18
N ALA A 476 17.55 18.24 15.18
CA ALA A 476 18.44 17.38 15.95
C ALA A 476 19.88 17.53 15.44
N ALA A 477 20.83 17.73 16.35
CA ALA A 477 22.23 17.82 16.01
C ALA A 477 22.84 16.43 15.81
N LEU A 478 23.75 16.30 14.86
CA LEU A 478 24.62 15.14 14.77
C LEU A 478 25.62 15.15 15.95
N LEU A 479 26.03 13.97 16.39
CA LEU A 479 26.88 13.77 17.53
C LEU A 479 28.18 13.06 17.14
N ASN A 480 29.29 13.57 17.66
CA ASN A 480 30.57 12.89 17.58
C ASN A 480 30.84 12.07 18.85
N LEU A 481 31.49 10.93 18.67
CA LEU A 481 31.95 10.05 19.73
C LEU A 481 33.48 9.97 19.73
N THR A 482 34.08 10.07 20.89
CA THR A 482 35.50 9.77 21.13
C THR A 482 35.63 8.64 22.14
N SER A 483 36.64 7.79 21.96
CA SER A 483 37.00 6.77 22.96
C SER A 483 37.47 7.39 24.28
N ALA A 484 37.56 6.59 25.34
CA ALA A 484 38.17 7.01 26.62
C ALA A 484 39.61 7.52 26.48
N ALA A 485 40.34 7.07 25.46
CA ALA A 485 41.69 7.56 25.13
C ALA A 485 41.68 8.84 24.28
N GLY A 486 40.52 9.43 24.00
CA GLY A 486 40.38 10.63 23.21
C GLY A 486 40.52 10.42 21.69
N GLN A 487 40.48 9.18 21.20
CA GLN A 487 40.49 8.90 19.76
C GLN A 487 39.10 9.09 19.17
N TRP A 488 39.01 9.73 18.04
CA TRP A 488 37.77 9.93 17.29
C TRP A 488 37.22 8.57 16.79
N VAL A 489 35.95 8.32 17.04
CA VAL A 489 35.19 7.14 16.56
C VAL A 489 34.29 7.52 15.40
N THR A 490 33.78 8.73 15.41
CA THR A 490 32.88 9.26 14.38
C THR A 490 33.51 10.44 13.65
N ALA A 491 32.97 10.80 12.50
CA ALA A 491 33.28 12.01 11.76
C ALA A 491 31.98 12.72 11.35
N ASN A 492 31.70 13.90 11.92
CA ASN A 492 30.47 14.66 11.67
C ASN A 492 29.19 13.82 11.88
N GLY A 493 29.16 13.04 12.96
CA GLY A 493 28.05 12.15 13.28
C GLY A 493 28.10 10.80 12.58
N LEU A 494 28.79 10.64 11.47
CA LEU A 494 28.92 9.37 10.78
C LEU A 494 29.73 8.39 11.65
N PHE A 495 29.07 7.28 12.03
CA PHE A 495 29.63 6.23 12.86
C PHE A 495 30.23 5.10 12.01
N ALA A 496 29.52 4.69 10.97
CA ALA A 496 29.97 3.64 10.05
C ALA A 496 29.37 3.82 8.66
N TYR A 497 30.09 3.38 7.64
CA TYR A 497 29.49 2.98 6.37
C TYR A 497 28.94 1.55 6.54
N GLY A 498 27.70 1.32 6.08
CA GLY A 498 26.97 0.11 6.39
C GLY A 498 26.35 0.14 7.78
N ASP A 499 25.80 -1.00 8.19
CA ASP A 499 25.13 -1.17 9.46
C ASP A 499 25.62 -2.41 10.19
N GLY A 500 26.49 -2.19 11.19
CA GLY A 500 27.10 -3.28 11.95
C GLY A 500 26.11 -4.00 12.87
N ALA A 501 25.06 -3.33 13.35
CA ALA A 501 24.06 -3.93 14.21
C ALA A 501 23.26 -5.02 13.50
N PHE A 502 23.04 -4.83 12.21
CA PHE A 502 22.42 -5.82 11.33
C PHE A 502 23.42 -6.66 10.54
N GLY A 503 24.69 -6.74 10.96
CA GLY A 503 25.71 -7.53 10.33
C GLY A 503 26.08 -7.07 8.91
N ASN A 504 25.92 -5.80 8.61
CA ASN A 504 26.08 -5.20 7.28
C ASN A 504 25.16 -5.80 6.19
N CYS A 505 24.00 -6.34 6.58
CA CYS A 505 22.99 -6.85 5.66
C CYS A 505 22.52 -5.80 4.64
N CYS A 506 22.69 -4.54 4.99
CA CYS A 506 22.00 -3.40 4.40
C CYS A 506 22.90 -2.62 3.42
N VAL A 507 23.88 -3.31 2.86
CA VAL A 507 24.59 -3.00 1.62
C VAL A 507 24.37 -4.19 0.70
N ARG A 508 23.41 -4.06 -0.22
CA ARG A 508 22.95 -5.15 -1.09
C ARG A 508 22.44 -4.64 -2.43
N TYR A 509 22.34 -5.56 -3.36
CA TYR A 509 21.80 -5.33 -4.68
C TYR A 509 20.85 -6.46 -5.06
N TYR A 510 19.73 -6.11 -5.65
CA TYR A 510 18.75 -7.04 -6.16
C TYR A 510 18.36 -6.64 -7.57
N ASP A 511 18.34 -7.60 -8.52
CA ASP A 511 17.95 -7.39 -9.91
C ASP A 511 17.30 -8.67 -10.41
N VAL A 512 15.99 -8.76 -10.26
CA VAL A 512 15.23 -9.95 -10.62
C VAL A 512 13.97 -9.59 -11.40
N HIS A 513 13.79 -10.30 -12.49
CA HIS A 513 12.59 -10.27 -13.33
C HIS A 513 11.64 -11.39 -12.92
N TYR A 514 10.40 -11.03 -12.70
CA TYR A 514 9.30 -11.94 -12.39
C TYR A 514 8.32 -12.01 -13.56
N GLU A 515 7.81 -13.21 -13.83
CA GLU A 515 6.76 -13.44 -14.84
C GLU A 515 5.68 -14.36 -14.25
N THR A 516 4.40 -14.01 -14.43
CA THR A 516 3.25 -14.83 -14.05
C THR A 516 2.31 -15.01 -15.22
N LYS A 517 1.90 -16.25 -15.48
CA LYS A 517 0.87 -16.66 -16.46
C LYS A 517 -0.21 -17.43 -15.73
N ALA A 518 -1.46 -17.01 -15.86
CA ALA A 518 -2.52 -17.66 -15.12
C ALA A 518 -3.80 -17.81 -15.96
N PRO A 519 -4.05 -18.97 -16.57
CA PRO A 519 -5.37 -19.30 -17.06
C PRO A 519 -6.37 -19.47 -15.91
N TYR A 520 -7.59 -18.97 -16.09
CA TYR A 520 -8.64 -19.06 -15.09
C TYR A 520 -10.00 -19.33 -15.70
N LEU A 521 -10.90 -19.85 -14.86
CA LEU A 521 -12.30 -20.17 -15.19
C LEU A 521 -13.19 -19.67 -14.06
N ASP A 522 -14.23 -18.91 -14.42
CA ASP A 522 -15.31 -18.55 -13.51
C ASP A 522 -16.64 -19.06 -14.07
N VAL A 523 -17.51 -19.49 -13.16
CA VAL A 523 -18.87 -19.91 -13.48
C VAL A 523 -19.84 -19.23 -12.54
N GLY A 524 -20.97 -18.78 -13.06
CA GLY A 524 -22.05 -18.19 -12.29
C GLY A 524 -23.38 -18.82 -12.66
N TRP A 525 -24.27 -18.99 -11.67
CA TRP A 525 -25.66 -19.39 -11.89
C TRP A 525 -26.55 -18.64 -10.90
N ARG A 526 -27.60 -18.02 -11.41
CA ARG A 526 -28.47 -17.16 -10.61
C ARG A 526 -29.96 -17.39 -10.94
N THR A 527 -30.74 -17.49 -9.90
CA THR A 527 -32.20 -17.44 -9.92
C THR A 527 -32.73 -16.22 -9.21
N ALA A 528 -34.03 -16.08 -9.04
CA ALA A 528 -34.61 -15.01 -8.23
C ALA A 528 -34.17 -15.02 -6.76
N ARG A 529 -33.76 -16.16 -6.20
CA ARG A 529 -33.36 -16.28 -4.78
C ARG A 529 -31.97 -16.84 -4.56
N TRP A 530 -31.45 -17.65 -5.47
CA TRP A 530 -30.16 -18.30 -5.33
C TRP A 530 -29.16 -17.71 -6.29
N SER A 531 -27.96 -17.44 -5.78
CA SER A 531 -26.80 -17.16 -6.60
C SER A 531 -25.67 -18.12 -6.19
N PHE A 532 -25.14 -18.84 -7.16
CA PHE A 532 -23.97 -19.69 -7.00
C PHE A 532 -22.86 -19.16 -7.90
N ASP A 533 -21.67 -19.14 -7.39
CA ASP A 533 -20.48 -18.83 -8.18
C ASP A 533 -19.33 -19.76 -7.80
N GLY A 534 -18.47 -20.03 -8.76
CA GLY A 534 -17.27 -20.81 -8.56
C GLY A 534 -16.18 -20.34 -9.50
N SER A 535 -14.97 -20.33 -9.01
CA SER A 535 -13.81 -19.89 -9.79
C SER A 535 -12.59 -20.73 -9.48
N MET A 536 -11.71 -20.87 -10.48
CA MET A 536 -10.41 -21.51 -10.35
C MET A 536 -9.38 -20.80 -11.21
N ARG A 537 -8.15 -20.77 -10.72
CA ARG A 537 -7.01 -20.12 -11.37
C ARG A 537 -5.77 -20.98 -11.19
N TYR A 538 -5.03 -21.18 -12.26
CA TYR A 538 -3.76 -21.91 -12.23
C TYR A 538 -2.62 -20.97 -12.58
N ASP A 539 -1.82 -20.59 -11.59
CA ASP A 539 -0.72 -19.68 -11.73
C ASP A 539 0.57 -20.43 -12.04
N ILE A 540 1.33 -19.93 -13.00
CA ILE A 540 2.67 -20.39 -13.38
C ILE A 540 3.56 -19.18 -13.23
N ALA A 541 4.32 -19.13 -12.13
CA ALA A 541 5.20 -18.01 -11.80
C ALA A 541 6.67 -18.39 -11.93
N SER A 542 7.49 -17.45 -12.35
CA SER A 542 8.93 -17.63 -12.47
C SER A 542 9.69 -16.36 -12.06
N ALA A 543 10.92 -16.58 -11.58
CA ALA A 543 11.87 -15.53 -11.20
C ALA A 543 13.22 -15.81 -11.85
N SER A 544 13.86 -14.77 -12.41
CA SER A 544 15.19 -14.87 -13.04
C SER A 544 15.98 -13.59 -12.86
N GLY A 545 17.26 -13.70 -12.52
CA GLY A 545 18.13 -12.56 -12.28
C GLY A 545 19.28 -12.87 -11.33
N SER A 546 19.58 -11.93 -10.44
CA SER A 546 20.63 -12.09 -9.43
C SER A 546 20.41 -11.18 -8.23
N TYR A 547 20.96 -11.56 -7.09
CA TYR A 547 21.04 -10.72 -5.91
C TYR A 547 22.41 -10.85 -5.24
N GLY A 548 22.80 -9.85 -4.45
CA GLY A 548 24.02 -9.86 -3.68
C GLY A 548 23.91 -9.05 -2.42
N SER A 549 24.64 -9.43 -1.37
CA SER A 549 24.79 -8.65 -0.15
C SER A 549 26.27 -8.46 0.17
N ALA A 550 26.58 -7.54 1.07
CA ALA A 550 27.97 -7.33 1.49
C ALA A 550 28.53 -8.59 2.13
N THR A 551 29.50 -9.19 1.47
CA THR A 551 30.19 -10.39 1.95
C THR A 551 31.64 -10.09 2.34
N GLY A 552 32.04 -8.81 2.26
CA GLY A 552 33.37 -8.36 2.62
C GLY A 552 33.43 -6.87 2.88
N THR A 553 34.57 -6.42 3.37
CA THR A 553 34.84 -5.00 3.59
C THR A 553 36.14 -4.60 2.89
N THR A 554 36.25 -3.33 2.54
CA THR A 554 37.47 -2.74 2.00
C THR A 554 37.75 -1.40 2.69
N VAL A 555 38.96 -0.91 2.53
CA VAL A 555 39.33 0.43 2.98
C VAL A 555 39.18 1.39 1.80
N MET A 556 38.28 2.34 1.93
CA MET A 556 37.99 3.32 0.89
C MET A 556 37.90 4.73 1.51
N ASN A 557 38.28 5.74 0.77
CA ASN A 557 38.06 7.14 1.12
C ASN A 557 36.73 7.63 0.52
N VAL A 558 35.63 7.24 1.12
CA VAL A 558 34.28 7.56 0.65
C VAL A 558 34.01 9.07 0.73
N GLY A 559 34.46 9.73 1.81
CA GLY A 559 34.35 11.18 2.00
C GLY A 559 35.18 12.02 1.04
N ASN A 560 36.07 11.40 0.24
CA ASN A 560 37.02 12.09 -0.66
C ASN A 560 37.86 13.15 0.08
N THR A 561 38.26 12.85 1.28
CA THR A 561 39.13 13.70 2.12
C THR A 561 40.61 13.45 1.81
N PRO A 562 41.51 14.38 2.10
CA PRO A 562 42.95 14.16 1.88
C PRO A 562 43.55 13.01 2.68
N THR A 563 42.90 12.62 3.78
CA THR A 563 43.31 11.50 4.65
C THR A 563 42.06 10.65 4.95
N LEU A 564 42.26 9.34 5.14
CA LEU A 564 41.20 8.45 5.59
C LEU A 564 40.68 8.91 6.97
N THR A 565 39.35 8.93 7.09
CA THR A 565 38.65 9.14 8.35
C THR A 565 38.42 7.81 9.07
N VAL A 566 38.01 7.84 10.33
CA VAL A 566 37.67 6.61 11.06
C VAL A 566 36.61 5.75 10.33
N PRO A 567 35.50 6.32 9.82
CA PRO A 567 34.53 5.57 9.05
C PRO A 567 35.08 4.93 7.76
N ASP A 568 36.13 5.52 7.13
CA ASP A 568 36.73 4.97 5.92
C ASP A 568 37.59 3.71 6.16
N LEU A 569 37.83 3.33 7.39
CA LEU A 569 38.71 2.19 7.71
C LEU A 569 38.06 0.82 7.39
N SER A 570 36.72 0.75 7.29
CA SER A 570 36.02 -0.48 6.98
C SER A 570 34.72 -0.16 6.29
N VAL A 571 34.67 -0.36 4.97
CA VAL A 571 33.49 -0.07 4.14
C VAL A 571 32.96 -1.39 3.59
N PRO A 572 31.70 -1.77 3.89
CA PRO A 572 31.07 -2.97 3.32
C PRO A 572 30.93 -2.83 1.80
N ILE A 573 31.13 -3.93 1.08
CA ILE A 573 30.98 -4.01 -0.37
C ILE A 573 30.26 -5.28 -0.80
N VAL A 574 29.44 -5.19 -1.82
CA VAL A 574 28.86 -6.33 -2.53
C VAL A 574 29.92 -6.88 -3.50
N ASN A 575 30.49 -8.02 -3.20
CA ASN A 575 31.54 -8.65 -4.02
C ASN A 575 31.13 -10.04 -4.53
N THR A 576 29.94 -10.50 -4.19
CA THR A 576 29.40 -11.80 -4.61
C THR A 576 27.96 -11.65 -4.99
N TYR A 577 27.61 -12.11 -6.20
CA TYR A 577 26.24 -12.16 -6.71
C TYR A 577 25.80 -13.62 -6.85
N PHE A 578 24.58 -13.88 -6.42
CA PHE A 578 23.92 -15.18 -6.48
C PHE A 578 22.86 -15.18 -7.59
N PRO A 579 22.87 -16.15 -8.51
CA PRO A 579 21.86 -16.21 -9.55
C PRO A 579 20.50 -16.58 -8.98
N VAL A 580 19.45 -15.97 -9.52
CA VAL A 580 18.05 -16.33 -9.28
C VAL A 580 17.51 -16.98 -10.54
N ASN A 581 16.99 -18.21 -10.42
CA ASN A 581 16.33 -18.89 -11.52
C ASN A 581 15.45 -20.01 -10.97
N TYR A 582 14.17 -19.72 -10.75
CA TYR A 582 13.23 -20.72 -10.31
C TYR A 582 11.81 -20.45 -10.82
N SER A 583 10.98 -21.48 -10.81
CA SER A 583 9.55 -21.38 -11.13
C SER A 583 8.72 -22.24 -10.20
N LYS A 584 7.49 -21.84 -9.99
CA LYS A 584 6.45 -22.58 -9.26
C LYS A 584 5.11 -22.38 -9.90
N ASP A 585 4.30 -23.43 -9.82
CA ASP A 585 2.91 -23.40 -10.20
C ASP A 585 2.02 -23.75 -9.00
N TYR A 586 0.84 -23.16 -8.97
CA TYR A 586 -0.14 -23.39 -7.91
C TYR A 586 -1.57 -23.19 -8.42
N LEU A 587 -2.51 -23.86 -7.74
CA LEU A 587 -3.94 -23.75 -8.03
C LEU A 587 -4.63 -22.96 -6.91
N SER A 588 -5.42 -21.98 -7.29
CA SER A 588 -6.36 -21.27 -6.42
C SER A 588 -7.78 -21.59 -6.83
N TYR A 589 -8.71 -21.67 -5.87
CA TYR A 589 -10.14 -21.85 -6.15
C TYR A 589 -11.00 -21.13 -5.12
N SER A 590 -12.23 -20.78 -5.53
CA SER A 590 -13.25 -20.20 -4.67
C SER A 590 -14.63 -20.66 -5.09
N ILE A 591 -15.49 -20.96 -4.11
CA ILE A 591 -16.87 -21.38 -4.33
C ILE A 591 -17.76 -20.65 -3.34
N GLY A 592 -18.81 -20.00 -3.85
CA GLY A 592 -19.75 -19.21 -3.08
C GLY A 592 -21.21 -19.52 -3.37
N VAL A 593 -22.04 -19.26 -2.39
CA VAL A 593 -23.51 -19.33 -2.50
C VAL A 593 -24.12 -18.17 -1.73
N ASN A 594 -25.13 -17.53 -2.33
CA ASN A 594 -25.97 -16.52 -1.69
C ASN A 594 -27.44 -16.91 -1.83
N TYR A 595 -28.21 -16.68 -0.79
CA TYR A 595 -29.65 -16.94 -0.78
C TYR A 595 -30.42 -15.72 -0.27
N ALA A 596 -31.22 -15.11 -1.15
CA ALA A 596 -32.15 -14.04 -0.80
C ALA A 596 -33.37 -14.65 -0.07
N ILE A 597 -33.44 -14.42 1.24
CA ILE A 597 -34.57 -14.82 2.09
C ILE A 597 -35.77 -13.94 1.74
N GLU A 598 -35.54 -12.61 1.70
CA GLU A 598 -36.46 -11.56 1.30
C GLU A 598 -35.74 -10.58 0.36
N ALA A 599 -36.46 -9.59 -0.12
CA ALA A 599 -35.86 -8.59 -1.05
C ALA A 599 -34.72 -7.77 -0.41
N ASP A 600 -34.77 -7.61 0.90
CA ASP A 600 -33.87 -6.80 1.74
C ASP A 600 -32.99 -7.66 2.66
N LEU A 601 -33.10 -8.99 2.61
CA LEU A 601 -32.40 -9.90 3.52
C LEU A 601 -31.80 -11.10 2.75
N ALA A 602 -30.50 -11.26 2.83
CA ALA A 602 -29.78 -12.38 2.24
C ALA A 602 -28.80 -13.03 3.25
N VAL A 603 -28.49 -14.29 3.01
CA VAL A 603 -27.44 -15.03 3.69
C VAL A 603 -26.48 -15.62 2.65
N PHE A 604 -25.23 -15.73 3.00
CA PHE A 604 -24.23 -16.28 2.09
C PHE A 604 -23.22 -17.18 2.83
N ALA A 605 -22.55 -18.01 2.05
CA ALA A 605 -21.38 -18.76 2.51
C ALA A 605 -20.39 -18.90 1.34
N ARG A 606 -19.09 -18.95 1.68
CA ARG A 606 -18.01 -19.09 0.71
C ARG A 606 -16.84 -19.87 1.31
N THR A 607 -16.14 -20.63 0.47
CA THR A 607 -14.85 -21.23 0.81
C THR A 607 -13.87 -21.02 -0.32
N SER A 608 -12.58 -20.80 0.04
CA SER A 608 -11.51 -20.60 -0.92
C SER A 608 -10.19 -21.16 -0.42
N ASP A 609 -9.32 -21.55 -1.35
CA ASP A 609 -7.91 -21.83 -1.15
C ASP A 609 -7.15 -20.99 -2.20
N GLY A 610 -6.47 -19.96 -1.75
CA GLY A 610 -5.66 -19.11 -2.61
C GLY A 610 -4.20 -19.20 -2.24
N ALA A 611 -3.35 -18.80 -3.15
CA ALA A 611 -1.92 -18.86 -2.91
C ALA A 611 -1.22 -17.59 -3.41
N ARG A 612 -0.01 -17.37 -2.91
CA ARG A 612 0.89 -16.32 -3.27
C ARG A 612 2.26 -16.87 -3.59
N PHE A 613 2.83 -16.44 -4.70
CA PHE A 613 4.24 -16.64 -5.04
C PHE A 613 5.09 -15.61 -4.27
N ASN A 614 6.08 -16.10 -3.52
CA ASN A 614 6.95 -15.25 -2.72
C ASN A 614 8.08 -14.66 -3.56
N ALA A 615 8.33 -13.36 -3.39
CA ALA A 615 9.34 -12.61 -4.14
C ALA A 615 10.60 -12.34 -3.29
N GLU A 616 11.10 -11.17 -3.36
CA GLU A 616 12.39 -10.66 -2.92
C GLU A 616 12.75 -10.98 -1.47
N ARG A 617 11.85 -10.74 -0.51
CA ARG A 617 12.13 -10.90 0.93
C ARG A 617 12.72 -12.26 1.30
N LEU A 618 12.20 -13.34 0.72
CA LEU A 618 12.64 -14.69 1.07
C LEU A 618 14.04 -15.04 0.54
N LEU A 619 14.50 -14.39 -0.50
CA LEU A 619 15.85 -14.61 -1.03
C LEU A 619 16.90 -14.04 -0.07
N PHE A 620 16.66 -12.87 0.51
CA PHE A 620 17.56 -12.28 1.49
C PHE A 620 17.57 -13.00 2.84
N GLY A 621 16.42 -13.51 3.27
CA GLY A 621 16.32 -14.27 4.52
C GLY A 621 16.78 -15.72 4.44
N ASN A 622 17.36 -16.17 3.32
CA ASN A 622 17.67 -17.58 3.02
C ASN A 622 16.43 -18.52 3.07
N GLY A 623 15.23 -17.96 3.03
CA GLY A 623 13.98 -18.71 2.97
C GLY A 623 13.83 -19.49 1.67
N ILE A 624 14.38 -18.96 0.57
CA ILE A 624 14.48 -19.63 -0.72
C ILE A 624 15.96 -19.90 -1.01
N VAL A 625 16.41 -21.10 -0.71
CA VAL A 625 17.77 -21.54 -1.01
C VAL A 625 17.80 -22.11 -2.41
N GLN A 626 18.65 -21.56 -3.26
CA GLN A 626 18.86 -22.06 -4.61
C GLN A 626 19.84 -23.23 -4.63
N SER A 627 19.61 -24.18 -5.52
CA SER A 627 20.47 -25.31 -5.78
C SER A 627 20.63 -25.50 -7.29
N GLY A 628 21.78 -25.13 -7.81
CA GLY A 628 22.01 -25.13 -9.27
C GLY A 628 21.09 -24.14 -9.99
N PRO A 629 20.40 -24.55 -11.07
CA PRO A 629 19.53 -23.66 -11.82
C PRO A 629 18.11 -23.51 -11.23
N GLY A 630 17.87 -23.92 -9.98
CA GLY A 630 16.52 -23.92 -9.41
C GLY A 630 16.52 -23.74 -7.90
N ILE A 631 15.34 -23.89 -7.29
CA ILE A 631 15.17 -23.83 -5.84
C ILE A 631 15.63 -25.15 -5.20
N GLY A 632 16.34 -25.08 -4.08
CA GLY A 632 16.67 -26.25 -3.26
C GLY A 632 15.41 -26.98 -2.79
N SER A 633 15.50 -28.31 -2.61
CA SER A 633 14.33 -29.14 -2.24
C SER A 633 13.66 -28.74 -0.93
N THR A 634 14.41 -28.14 -0.01
CA THR A 634 13.90 -27.64 1.28
C THR A 634 13.09 -26.36 1.13
N SER A 635 13.41 -25.52 0.14
CA SER A 635 12.74 -24.23 -0.10
C SER A 635 11.57 -24.29 -1.08
N GLN A 636 11.29 -25.46 -1.67
CA GLN A 636 10.25 -25.57 -2.69
C GLN A 636 8.85 -25.26 -2.15
N ASN A 637 8.57 -25.59 -0.90
CA ASN A 637 7.29 -25.30 -0.27
C ASN A 637 7.20 -23.85 0.20
N ASP A 638 8.33 -23.18 0.42
CA ASP A 638 8.40 -21.83 0.94
C ASP A 638 8.23 -20.79 -0.17
N ALA A 639 8.43 -21.18 -1.44
CA ALA A 639 8.23 -20.33 -2.59
C ALA A 639 6.76 -19.93 -2.84
N VAL A 640 5.80 -20.65 -2.23
CA VAL A 640 4.37 -20.36 -2.36
C VAL A 640 3.70 -20.50 -0.99
N ASN A 641 3.01 -19.46 -0.57
CA ASN A 641 2.22 -19.47 0.65
C ASN A 641 0.73 -19.64 0.31
N HIS A 642 0.04 -20.52 1.04
CA HIS A 642 -1.38 -20.79 0.88
C HIS A 642 -2.21 -20.13 1.98
N VAL A 643 -3.37 -19.58 1.59
CA VAL A 643 -4.39 -19.04 2.49
C VAL A 643 -5.72 -19.72 2.21
N ARG A 644 -6.21 -20.48 3.19
CA ARG A 644 -7.53 -21.09 3.15
C ARG A 644 -8.51 -20.30 3.99
N GLN A 645 -9.67 -20.00 3.40
CA GLN A 645 -10.69 -19.23 4.08
C GLN A 645 -12.06 -19.89 3.93
N THR A 646 -12.87 -19.79 4.98
CA THR A 646 -14.28 -20.14 4.95
C THR A 646 -15.04 -19.04 5.69
N GLU A 647 -16.11 -18.57 5.08
CA GLU A 647 -16.92 -17.48 5.61
C GLU A 647 -18.41 -17.75 5.42
N ALA A 648 -19.21 -17.20 6.30
CA ALA A 648 -20.66 -17.15 6.19
C ALA A 648 -21.18 -15.86 6.81
N GLY A 649 -22.22 -15.31 6.22
CA GLY A 649 -22.74 -14.03 6.69
C GLY A 649 -24.18 -13.76 6.36
N VAL A 650 -24.64 -12.63 6.86
CA VAL A 650 -25.98 -12.08 6.70
C VAL A 650 -25.86 -10.66 6.18
N LYS A 651 -26.72 -10.29 5.24
CA LYS A 651 -26.83 -8.95 4.66
C LYS A 651 -28.27 -8.49 4.79
N TYR A 652 -28.46 -7.29 5.35
CA TYR A 652 -29.74 -6.65 5.51
C TYR A 652 -29.69 -5.21 5.01
N ALA A 653 -30.66 -4.81 4.19
CA ALA A 653 -30.83 -3.45 3.71
C ALA A 653 -32.30 -3.05 3.83
N GLY A 654 -32.67 -2.38 4.92
CA GLY A 654 -34.02 -1.87 5.16
C GLY A 654 -34.05 -0.35 5.19
N ASP A 655 -35.22 0.24 5.40
CA ASP A 655 -35.42 1.69 5.45
C ASP A 655 -34.51 2.35 6.51
N GLY A 656 -33.47 3.04 6.07
CA GLY A 656 -32.54 3.77 6.92
C GLY A 656 -31.60 2.93 7.77
N LEU A 657 -31.51 1.61 7.55
CA LEU A 657 -30.56 0.71 8.22
C LEU A 657 -30.01 -0.34 7.25
N SER A 658 -28.71 -0.39 7.13
CA SER A 658 -28.01 -1.49 6.43
C SER A 658 -27.03 -2.17 7.38
N VAL A 659 -26.97 -3.50 7.33
CA VAL A 659 -26.05 -4.32 8.15
C VAL A 659 -25.48 -5.44 7.31
N PHE A 660 -24.16 -5.58 7.38
CA PHE A 660 -23.44 -6.69 6.80
C PHE A 660 -22.59 -7.35 7.89
N ALA A 661 -22.89 -8.59 8.24
CA ALA A 661 -22.17 -9.33 9.26
C ALA A 661 -21.60 -10.63 8.68
N THR A 662 -20.31 -10.88 8.90
CA THR A 662 -19.59 -12.04 8.38
C THR A 662 -18.78 -12.72 9.47
N ALA A 663 -19.03 -13.99 9.72
CA ALA A 663 -18.16 -14.86 10.50
C ALA A 663 -17.15 -15.53 9.54
N PHE A 664 -15.89 -15.62 9.95
CA PHE A 664 -14.83 -16.19 9.11
C PHE A 664 -13.89 -17.12 9.90
N TYR A 665 -13.28 -18.03 9.17
CA TYR A 665 -12.14 -18.85 9.60
C TYR A 665 -11.06 -18.78 8.51
N VAL A 666 -9.82 -18.54 8.92
CA VAL A 666 -8.65 -18.44 8.03
C VAL A 666 -7.55 -19.37 8.56
N ARG A 667 -6.89 -20.06 7.63
CA ARG A 667 -5.63 -20.76 7.90
C ARG A 667 -4.62 -20.34 6.85
N THR A 668 -3.46 -19.85 7.28
CA THR A 668 -2.36 -19.51 6.38
C THR A 668 -1.07 -20.21 6.80
N GLN A 669 -0.24 -20.53 5.82
CA GLN A 669 1.17 -20.78 6.02
C GLN A 669 1.89 -19.48 5.67
N GLU A 670 2.73 -19.01 6.58
CA GLU A 670 3.56 -17.83 6.38
C GLU A 670 5.01 -18.22 6.30
N THR A 671 5.63 -17.91 5.19
CA THR A 671 7.08 -17.94 5.06
C THR A 671 7.52 -16.52 4.71
N ASN A 672 8.29 -15.89 5.57
CA ASN A 672 8.69 -14.49 5.43
C ASN A 672 10.07 -14.25 6.04
N SER A 673 10.66 -13.13 5.70
CA SER A 673 11.87 -12.59 6.31
C SER A 673 11.63 -11.16 6.75
N ASP A 674 12.01 -10.85 7.98
CA ASP A 674 11.98 -9.50 8.53
C ASP A 674 13.33 -9.24 9.20
N PHE A 675 14.24 -8.60 8.50
CA PHE A 675 15.57 -8.33 8.99
C PHE A 675 15.61 -7.19 10.03
N THR A 676 14.54 -6.42 10.17
CA THR A 676 14.42 -5.41 11.25
C THR A 676 14.03 -6.06 12.56
N ASN A 677 13.41 -7.22 12.54
CA ASN A 677 13.09 -8.01 13.73
C ASN A 677 14.23 -8.97 14.08
N LEU A 678 15.21 -8.50 14.84
CA LEU A 678 16.38 -9.28 15.24
C LEU A 678 16.03 -10.50 16.14
N ALA A 679 14.84 -10.51 16.75
CA ALA A 679 14.40 -11.61 17.60
C ALA A 679 13.84 -12.79 16.76
N GLU A 680 13.28 -12.51 15.60
CA GLU A 680 12.64 -13.51 14.74
C GLU A 680 12.80 -13.10 13.26
N PRO A 681 14.03 -13.10 12.73
CA PRO A 681 14.33 -12.55 11.39
C PRO A 681 13.78 -13.42 10.24
N TYR A 682 13.37 -14.64 10.54
CA TYR A 682 12.78 -15.59 9.60
C TYR A 682 11.58 -16.27 10.23
N ILE A 683 10.47 -16.32 9.50
CA ILE A 683 9.19 -16.89 9.92
C ILE A 683 8.83 -18.03 8.97
N ASN A 684 8.56 -19.21 9.52
CA ASN A 684 7.95 -20.33 8.80
C ASN A 684 6.90 -20.97 9.70
N ASP A 685 5.76 -20.31 9.76
CA ASP A 685 4.71 -20.57 10.72
C ASP A 685 3.38 -20.89 10.03
N ILE A 686 2.53 -21.60 10.74
CA ILE A 686 1.12 -21.79 10.37
C ILE A 686 0.27 -21.02 11.36
N PHE A 687 -0.59 -20.18 10.85
CA PHE A 687 -1.54 -19.38 11.63
C PHE A 687 -2.98 -19.85 11.39
N HIS A 688 -3.77 -19.81 12.46
CA HIS A 688 -5.22 -19.93 12.40
C HIS A 688 -5.85 -18.66 12.96
N ALA A 689 -6.87 -18.15 12.27
CA ALA A 689 -7.65 -17.04 12.75
C ALA A 689 -9.15 -17.33 12.56
N TYR A 690 -9.96 -16.89 13.51
CA TYR A 690 -11.41 -16.83 13.36
C TYR A 690 -11.94 -15.51 13.90
N GLY A 691 -13.05 -15.06 13.39
CA GLY A 691 -13.57 -13.77 13.82
C GLY A 691 -14.94 -13.46 13.27
N LEU A 692 -15.35 -12.23 13.59
CA LEU A 692 -16.60 -11.62 13.18
C LEU A 692 -16.34 -10.21 12.68
N GLU A 693 -16.79 -9.91 11.47
CA GLU A 693 -16.82 -8.58 10.88
C GLU A 693 -18.28 -8.09 10.90
N ILE A 694 -18.51 -6.88 11.36
CA ILE A 694 -19.80 -6.20 11.29
C ILE A 694 -19.56 -4.84 10.65
N GLU A 695 -20.27 -4.56 9.58
CA GLU A 695 -20.33 -3.27 8.92
C GLU A 695 -21.78 -2.80 8.95
N ALA A 696 -22.04 -1.56 9.32
CA ALA A 696 -23.39 -1.03 9.44
C ALA A 696 -23.43 0.45 9.10
N ALA A 697 -24.55 0.85 8.50
CA ALA A 697 -24.92 2.25 8.31
C ALA A 697 -26.36 2.47 8.74
N ALA A 698 -26.62 3.57 9.43
CA ALA A 698 -27.95 3.97 9.82
C ALA A 698 -28.14 5.47 9.59
N ARG A 699 -29.33 5.83 9.08
CA ARG A 699 -29.75 7.22 8.89
C ARG A 699 -31.07 7.48 9.60
N PHE A 700 -31.10 8.55 10.37
CA PHE A 700 -32.30 8.99 11.05
C PHE A 700 -32.41 10.52 10.95
N HIS A 701 -33.26 11.01 10.07
CA HIS A 701 -33.40 12.44 9.70
C HIS A 701 -32.04 13.02 9.24
N ASP A 702 -31.55 14.02 9.98
CA ASP A 702 -30.30 14.73 9.71
C ASP A 702 -29.07 13.99 10.29
N PHE A 703 -29.27 12.91 11.05
CA PHE A 703 -28.18 12.11 11.63
C PHE A 703 -27.89 10.87 10.80
N SER A 704 -26.63 10.60 10.58
CA SER A 704 -26.16 9.35 10.03
C SER A 704 -24.98 8.80 10.86
N ILE A 705 -24.85 7.50 10.85
CA ILE A 705 -23.73 6.79 11.44
C ILE A 705 -23.37 5.64 10.52
N HIS A 706 -22.11 5.54 10.14
CA HIS A 706 -21.60 4.38 9.43
C HIS A 706 -20.31 3.90 10.10
N GLY A 707 -19.98 2.64 9.89
CA GLY A 707 -18.72 2.11 10.39
C GLY A 707 -18.68 0.60 10.45
N GLY A 708 -17.58 0.10 10.98
CA GLY A 708 -17.34 -1.32 11.13
C GLY A 708 -16.57 -1.66 12.41
N VAL A 709 -16.82 -2.86 12.87
CA VAL A 709 -16.12 -3.48 14.01
C VAL A 709 -15.69 -4.89 13.60
N THR A 710 -14.44 -5.21 13.81
CA THR A 710 -13.91 -6.54 13.56
C THR A 710 -13.30 -7.12 14.83
N TYR A 711 -13.72 -8.32 15.17
CA TYR A 711 -13.08 -9.17 16.17
C TYR A 711 -12.31 -10.28 15.46
N THR A 712 -11.04 -10.45 15.80
CA THR A 712 -10.20 -11.52 15.27
C THR A 712 -9.41 -12.17 16.39
N ASP A 713 -9.52 -13.49 16.52
CA ASP A 713 -8.67 -14.30 17.41
C ASP A 713 -7.75 -15.16 16.54
N SER A 714 -6.48 -14.75 16.50
CA SER A 714 -5.44 -15.40 15.71
C SER A 714 -4.46 -16.13 16.62
N THR A 715 -3.96 -17.29 16.18
CA THR A 715 -3.08 -18.15 16.97
C THR A 715 -2.01 -18.77 16.06
N VAL A 716 -0.77 -18.80 16.53
CA VAL A 716 0.31 -19.59 15.94
C VAL A 716 0.00 -21.07 16.16
N ALA A 717 -0.36 -21.79 15.11
CA ALA A 717 -0.74 -23.19 15.19
C ALA A 717 0.45 -24.14 15.08
N SER A 718 1.50 -23.73 14.35
CA SER A 718 2.77 -24.44 14.22
C SER A 718 3.86 -23.44 13.89
N ALA A 719 5.03 -23.61 14.48
CA ALA A 719 6.22 -22.81 14.21
C ALA A 719 7.42 -23.75 14.12
N LEU A 720 8.13 -23.72 13.00
CA LEU A 720 9.29 -24.58 12.78
C LEU A 720 10.53 -24.02 13.47
N ASP A 721 10.71 -22.71 13.38
CA ASP A 721 11.93 -22.04 13.87
C ASP A 721 11.82 -21.65 15.34
N ASN A 722 10.61 -21.38 15.83
CA ASN A 722 10.38 -21.02 17.23
C ASN A 722 9.18 -21.76 17.86
N PRO A 723 9.33 -23.03 18.28
CA PRO A 723 8.22 -23.81 18.85
C PRO A 723 7.57 -23.20 20.12
N ARG A 724 8.21 -22.23 20.77
CA ARG A 724 7.63 -21.53 21.95
C ARG A 724 6.49 -20.59 21.58
N SER A 725 6.41 -20.17 20.32
CA SER A 725 5.32 -19.31 19.80
C SER A 725 4.01 -20.09 19.60
N VAL A 726 4.05 -21.43 19.55
CA VAL A 726 2.86 -22.25 19.34
C VAL A 726 1.82 -22.03 20.45
N GLY A 727 0.59 -21.71 20.03
CA GLY A 727 -0.51 -21.36 20.93
C GLY A 727 -0.57 -19.90 21.36
N LYS A 728 0.37 -19.08 20.87
CA LYS A 728 0.45 -17.64 21.15
C LYS A 728 -0.29 -16.82 20.09
N GLN A 729 -0.56 -15.56 20.41
CA GLN A 729 -1.10 -14.60 19.45
C GLN A 729 0.04 -14.13 18.54
N PRO A 730 -0.17 -14.07 17.22
CA PRO A 730 0.83 -13.47 16.34
C PRO A 730 1.06 -11.99 16.66
N GLY A 731 2.30 -11.56 16.49
CA GLY A 731 2.70 -10.18 16.70
C GLY A 731 1.92 -9.19 15.84
N ASN A 732 1.76 -7.98 16.33
CA ASN A 732 1.13 -6.85 15.65
C ASN A 732 -0.34 -7.08 15.22
N LEU A 733 -1.05 -8.05 15.77
CA LEU A 733 -2.45 -8.36 15.45
C LEU A 733 -3.38 -8.05 16.62
N ALA A 734 -3.99 -6.86 16.59
CA ALA A 734 -5.00 -6.49 17.57
C ALA A 734 -6.29 -7.33 17.40
N ARG A 735 -6.88 -7.80 18.53
CA ARG A 735 -8.12 -8.58 18.47
C ARG A 735 -9.33 -7.76 18.06
N TRP A 736 -9.38 -6.50 18.42
CA TRP A 736 -10.43 -5.58 18.03
C TRP A 736 -9.87 -4.44 17.22
N ILE A 737 -10.46 -4.22 16.05
CA ILE A 737 -10.29 -3.00 15.26
C ILE A 737 -11.66 -2.43 14.95
N TYR A 738 -11.78 -1.12 14.93
CA TYR A 738 -13.03 -0.45 14.65
C TYR A 738 -12.82 0.92 14.05
N GLN A 739 -13.77 1.32 13.21
CA GLN A 739 -13.93 2.68 12.75
C GLN A 739 -15.42 3.01 12.77
N VAL A 740 -15.77 4.20 13.24
CA VAL A 740 -17.17 4.65 13.35
C VAL A 740 -17.25 6.14 13.07
N THR A 741 -18.12 6.54 12.16
CA THR A 741 -18.31 7.92 11.73
C THR A 741 -19.74 8.37 11.97
N PRO A 742 -20.08 8.90 13.17
CA PRO A 742 -21.32 9.63 13.38
C PRO A 742 -21.24 11.01 12.73
N SER A 743 -22.30 11.41 12.02
CA SER A 743 -22.40 12.71 11.39
C SER A 743 -23.80 13.32 11.50
N TYR A 744 -23.85 14.64 11.40
CA TYR A 744 -25.07 15.45 11.36
C TYR A 744 -24.99 16.36 10.14
N SER A 745 -26.02 16.32 9.29
CA SER A 745 -26.10 17.13 8.08
C SER A 745 -27.44 17.87 8.05
N HIS A 746 -27.39 19.21 8.11
CA HIS A 746 -28.59 20.05 8.05
C HIS A 746 -28.36 21.23 7.09
N GLY A 747 -29.13 21.27 6.01
CA GLY A 747 -28.98 22.27 4.98
C GLY A 747 -27.57 22.27 4.38
N PRO A 748 -26.83 23.38 4.44
CA PRO A 748 -25.48 23.46 3.88
C PRO A 748 -24.38 22.95 4.83
N LEU A 749 -24.72 22.62 6.08
CA LEU A 749 -23.75 22.27 7.12
C LEU A 749 -23.71 20.75 7.32
N ALA A 750 -22.52 20.18 7.28
CA ALA A 750 -22.24 18.84 7.74
C ALA A 750 -21.14 18.88 8.83
N VAL A 751 -21.35 18.13 9.90
CA VAL A 751 -20.40 17.99 11.01
C VAL A 751 -20.35 16.52 11.43
N GLY A 752 -19.18 15.98 11.62
CA GLY A 752 -19.05 14.60 12.09
C GLY A 752 -17.72 14.34 12.73
N PHE A 753 -17.64 13.15 13.32
CA PHE A 753 -16.41 12.60 13.90
C PHE A 753 -16.09 11.30 13.18
N ASN A 754 -14.80 11.01 13.06
CA ASN A 754 -14.34 9.70 12.66
C ASN A 754 -13.50 9.12 13.80
N LEU A 755 -13.96 8.00 14.38
CA LEU A 755 -13.30 7.30 15.47
C LEU A 755 -12.64 6.06 14.90
N ILE A 756 -11.32 5.96 15.02
CA ILE A 756 -10.53 4.80 14.59
C ILE A 756 -9.80 4.26 15.80
N GLY A 757 -9.83 2.95 16.00
CA GLY A 757 -9.12 2.37 17.14
C GLY A 757 -8.84 0.89 17.01
N GLN A 758 -7.95 0.45 17.89
CA GLN A 758 -7.59 -0.96 18.06
C GLN A 758 -7.36 -1.30 19.53
N SER A 759 -7.57 -2.57 19.88
CA SER A 759 -7.19 -3.09 21.20
C SER A 759 -5.68 -3.30 21.30
N ASP A 760 -5.19 -3.64 22.50
CA ASP A 760 -3.83 -4.12 22.69
C ASP A 760 -3.53 -5.31 21.76
N SER A 761 -2.27 -5.37 21.32
CA SER A 761 -1.65 -6.51 20.64
C SER A 761 -0.33 -6.87 21.31
N TYR A 762 0.40 -7.82 20.74
CA TYR A 762 1.74 -8.14 21.16
C TYR A 762 2.73 -7.75 20.06
N VAL A 763 3.95 -7.44 20.47
CA VAL A 763 5.04 -7.06 19.56
C VAL A 763 5.54 -8.26 18.78
N ASP A 764 5.55 -9.44 19.43
CA ASP A 764 6.16 -10.68 18.91
C ASP A 764 5.22 -11.88 19.07
N ASN A 765 5.56 -12.98 18.41
CA ASN A 765 4.85 -14.25 18.50
C ASN A 765 5.04 -14.98 19.85
N LEU A 766 5.69 -14.38 20.85
CA LEU A 766 5.92 -14.95 22.17
C LEU A 766 5.02 -14.36 23.27
N ASP A 767 4.21 -13.35 22.94
CA ASP A 767 3.38 -12.59 23.87
C ASP A 767 4.20 -11.94 25.01
N THR A 768 5.44 -11.50 24.73
CA THR A 768 6.34 -11.00 25.76
C THR A 768 6.16 -9.50 26.01
N THR A 769 5.92 -8.73 24.99
CA THR A 769 5.78 -7.28 25.06
C THR A 769 4.43 -6.85 24.53
N ILE A 770 3.72 -6.02 25.29
CA ILE A 770 2.41 -5.49 24.86
C ILE A 770 2.65 -4.26 23.96
N GLU A 771 2.00 -4.26 22.82
CA GLU A 771 1.74 -3.07 22.01
C GLU A 771 0.40 -2.49 22.47
N PRO A 772 0.36 -1.30 23.08
CA PRO A 772 -0.85 -0.73 23.64
C PRO A 772 -1.85 -0.33 22.56
N GLY A 773 -3.11 -0.67 22.77
CA GLY A 773 -4.22 -0.18 21.94
C GLY A 773 -4.43 1.32 22.06
N PHE A 774 -5.10 1.89 21.08
CA PHE A 774 -5.39 3.33 21.05
C PHE A 774 -6.73 3.64 20.39
N VAL A 775 -7.19 4.87 20.61
CA VAL A 775 -8.33 5.48 19.92
C VAL A 775 -7.89 6.82 19.37
N GLU A 776 -8.08 7.01 18.10
CA GLU A 776 -7.94 8.27 17.40
C GLU A 776 -9.32 8.85 17.12
N VAL A 777 -9.50 10.14 17.37
CA VAL A 777 -10.75 10.85 17.12
C VAL A 777 -10.46 12.02 16.20
N ASN A 778 -11.06 11.99 15.01
CA ASN A 778 -10.98 13.03 14.01
C ASN A 778 -12.30 13.77 13.91
N LEU A 779 -12.27 15.05 13.55
CA LEU A 779 -13.43 15.92 13.37
C LEU A 779 -13.43 16.45 11.94
N PHE A 780 -14.58 16.49 11.32
CA PHE A 780 -14.78 17.29 10.11
C PHE A 780 -15.96 18.25 10.28
N VAL A 781 -15.81 19.45 9.73
CA VAL A 781 -16.86 20.46 9.59
C VAL A 781 -16.84 20.94 8.15
N GLN A 782 -17.97 20.88 7.49
CA GLN A 782 -18.12 21.17 6.08
C GLN A 782 -19.30 22.12 5.87
N TYR A 783 -19.13 23.14 5.03
CA TYR A 783 -20.20 24.08 4.72
C TYR A 783 -20.25 24.31 3.20
N ASP A 784 -21.38 23.92 2.60
CA ASP A 784 -21.63 24.02 1.16
C ASP A 784 -22.37 25.31 0.81
N PHE A 785 -21.73 26.22 0.10
CA PHE A 785 -22.36 27.42 -0.43
C PHE A 785 -23.12 27.10 -1.72
N ARG A 786 -24.26 27.77 -1.93
CA ARG A 786 -25.12 27.55 -3.12
C ARG A 786 -24.45 27.88 -4.46
N CYS A 787 -23.25 28.44 -4.46
CA CYS A 787 -22.48 28.82 -5.66
C CYS A 787 -21.44 27.76 -6.06
N GLY A 788 -21.53 26.54 -5.52
CA GLY A 788 -20.58 25.47 -5.79
C GLY A 788 -19.29 25.52 -4.95
N ILE A 789 -19.15 26.50 -4.06
CA ILE A 789 -18.02 26.58 -3.12
C ILE A 789 -18.34 25.78 -1.87
N GLN A 790 -17.40 24.94 -1.46
CA GLN A 790 -17.41 24.22 -0.20
C GLN A 790 -16.21 24.66 0.64
N LEU A 791 -16.44 24.94 1.92
CA LEU A 791 -15.39 25.12 2.92
C LEU A 791 -15.40 23.92 3.85
N SER A 792 -14.24 23.36 4.14
CA SER A 792 -14.08 22.33 5.17
C SER A 792 -12.94 22.64 6.12
N ILE A 793 -13.13 22.28 7.39
CA ILE A 793 -12.09 22.28 8.42
C ILE A 793 -12.06 20.88 9.00
N ARG A 794 -10.86 20.33 9.11
CA ARG A 794 -10.64 19.02 9.71
C ARG A 794 -9.64 19.12 10.85
N GLY A 795 -9.84 18.29 11.86
CA GLY A 795 -8.90 18.14 12.97
C GLY A 795 -8.63 16.68 13.19
N ASN A 796 -7.41 16.25 12.95
CA ASN A 796 -6.98 14.87 13.10
C ASN A 796 -6.38 14.65 14.48
N ASN A 797 -6.61 13.48 15.07
CA ASN A 797 -6.14 13.09 16.41
C ASN A 797 -6.39 14.21 17.46
N LEU A 798 -7.64 14.64 17.60
CA LEU A 798 -8.05 15.80 18.45
C LEU A 798 -7.50 15.73 19.87
N PHE A 799 -7.39 14.54 20.44
CA PHE A 799 -6.92 14.33 21.81
C PHE A 799 -5.41 14.12 21.90
N ASN A 800 -4.70 14.22 20.77
CA ASN A 800 -3.24 14.05 20.67
C ASN A 800 -2.77 12.72 21.28
N ALA A 801 -3.51 11.64 20.98
CA ALA A 801 -3.17 10.29 21.43
C ALA A 801 -1.82 9.85 20.82
N ILE A 802 -1.00 9.15 21.60
CA ILE A 802 0.16 8.43 21.10
C ILE A 802 -0.32 7.00 20.79
N GLY A 803 -0.72 6.76 19.54
CA GLY A 803 -1.15 5.44 19.08
C GLY A 803 0.03 4.73 18.43
N LEU A 804 0.47 3.60 18.99
CA LEU A 804 1.49 2.78 18.35
C LEU A 804 0.84 1.82 17.36
N THR A 805 1.39 1.72 16.16
CA THR A 805 0.98 0.80 15.11
C THR A 805 1.96 -0.35 14.97
N GLU A 806 3.16 -0.19 15.51
CA GLU A 806 4.22 -1.18 15.61
C GLU A 806 5.24 -0.77 16.67
N VAL A 807 5.83 -1.74 17.34
CA VAL A 807 6.88 -1.56 18.34
C VAL A 807 8.09 -2.41 17.96
N GLU A 808 9.23 -1.76 17.72
CA GLU A 808 10.50 -2.43 17.41
C GLU A 808 11.24 -2.81 18.70
N SER A 809 11.20 -1.92 19.67
CA SER A 809 11.76 -2.13 21.00
C SER A 809 11.04 -1.24 22.03
N THR A 810 11.40 -1.36 23.30
CA THR A 810 10.86 -0.48 24.35
C THR A 810 11.19 1.01 24.13
N ASN A 811 12.15 1.32 23.26
CA ASN A 811 12.61 2.68 22.99
C ASN A 811 12.39 3.14 21.54
N VAL A 812 11.86 2.26 20.69
CA VAL A 812 11.64 2.52 19.25
C VAL A 812 10.31 1.95 18.80
N GLY A 813 9.51 2.73 18.10
CA GLY A 813 8.21 2.26 17.57
C GLY A 813 7.61 3.23 16.56
N ARG A 814 6.57 2.78 15.87
CA ARG A 814 5.83 3.55 14.87
C ARG A 814 4.59 4.15 15.50
N SER A 815 4.47 5.46 15.49
CA SER A 815 3.33 6.18 16.06
C SER A 815 2.52 6.89 14.99
N ILE A 816 1.19 6.90 15.15
CA ILE A 816 0.31 7.78 14.38
C ILE A 816 0.71 9.24 14.55
N ASN A 817 0.31 10.11 13.63
CA ASN A 817 0.55 11.54 13.74
C ASN A 817 -0.17 12.15 14.94
N GLY A 818 0.45 13.17 15.54
CA GLY A 818 -0.16 13.98 16.58
C GLY A 818 -1.36 14.79 16.05
N ARG A 819 -1.94 15.60 16.92
CA ARG A 819 -3.05 16.47 16.54
C ARG A 819 -2.60 17.47 15.47
N THR A 820 -3.39 17.54 14.39
CA THR A 820 -3.23 18.49 13.29
C THR A 820 -4.56 19.09 12.90
N PHE A 821 -4.53 20.28 12.32
CA PHE A 821 -5.67 20.94 11.72
C PHE A 821 -5.36 21.36 10.30
N GLU A 822 -6.36 21.25 9.44
CA GLU A 822 -6.27 21.70 8.06
C GLU A 822 -7.59 22.34 7.59
N GLY A 823 -7.49 23.11 6.52
CA GLY A 823 -8.62 23.78 5.90
C GLY A 823 -8.60 23.65 4.39
N THR A 824 -9.75 23.30 3.81
CA THR A 824 -9.94 23.15 2.36
C THR A 824 -11.00 24.10 1.84
N VAL A 825 -10.69 24.74 0.72
CA VAL A 825 -11.64 25.43 -0.13
C VAL A 825 -11.76 24.65 -1.43
N LYS A 826 -12.96 24.12 -1.72
CA LYS A 826 -13.25 23.40 -2.97
C LYS A 826 -14.31 24.14 -3.76
N TYR A 827 -14.14 24.22 -5.08
CA TYR A 827 -15.14 24.71 -6.03
C TYR A 827 -15.52 23.59 -6.99
N SER A 828 -16.81 23.27 -7.03
CA SER A 828 -17.41 22.29 -7.93
C SER A 828 -18.22 22.99 -9.02
N PHE A 829 -18.07 22.60 -10.30
CA PHE A 829 -18.66 23.25 -11.46
C PHE A 829 -19.11 22.24 -12.53
#